data_11f53c2a889484f6459ed891da9ada2a
#
_entry.id   11f53c2a889484f6459ed891da9ada2a
#
_cell.length_a   1.000
_cell.length_b   1.000
_cell.length_c   1.000
_cell.angle_alpha   90.00
_cell.angle_beta   90.00
_cell.angle_gamma   90.00
#
_symmetry.space_group_name_H-M   'P 1'
#
loop_
_entity.id
_entity.type
_entity.pdbx_description
1 polymer ?
#
loop_
_entity_poly.entity_id
_entity_poly.type
_entity_poly.pdbx_seq_one_letter_code
_entity_poly.pdbx_strand_id
1 'polypeptide(L)'
;VLWAQGKVSGVVMDKELNEPLAGVNVLQKGTTIGTVTDFDGKYSLDVDGNAILVFSYLSMKTIEEPVNGRSVINVSMVSDSEQLGEVVVTAMGIKRESKTLSYAAQTVGGKDLNEIKNVNMINSLQGKSAGLQITPNSTGAGGASKILFRGNKSINGSNQPLIVVDGVPLMMNVSDSQVNSNYGGGRDGGDAMSTINPDDIAQITLLKGASAAALYGAVAANGAIMITTKSASSGKVSIDISSNTTVETISSLPKFQNSYGMSDEGTFSWGSKLASAAPNYAKEFYQTGFTTNNSISLSGGNEHISSYFSYANVASNGVTPKNTYMSHNLLAKVGFNLWKKVHIDVSARYNNQDIENQAAAGFLNNPVTGAYLFPRGEDWDNYKNNYEVYKPSLNASVQNWTNTAQEQFSNPYWMVNRQKPTSNRNRYEFGGSVKYDIMEGLSVTGRLRYERGDEKWIYNEYASSTGGRNQMGTMKDSRIFSEQMYGDFLASYNKTWEETYTLSVTAGSSFTKTTGSSVDLIGWGDSKFAVVDGKPTGSAYYPNIFSPANYYRMSTTESLKEKRLNSVFATAQFGYKEGLFLDVTARNDWSSALAYTDGVSFFYPSVGASALLDKFIDFGKNVNMFKLRASYSMVGNDVPVFMTNLRYELADQGSLTPPENAPFKTLKPEKTNSLEVGFDGTFFQNRLDVNLTYYKTNTKNQFFSISAPWETGLRNRYVNAGNVENQGFEIGLGWHNQFTDHFSWSTNFNFAYNQNKIIELVDELPDGLTLADYGGAKVILKEGGHYGDLFVRQIKRDDNGKPLVSESGAPQLGGDGIEDLKYVGDMNAKVNMGWTNTFHYKDFTLSFLIDAKVGGKVMSTTEATLDGWGVSERSGAARDAGKVVFEGVSFDPQQFYSVVGATNFNSQYANELYVYDATNVRLRELSIGYTFRNLFGIGKNLNASIIGRNLFFFYKDAPMDPDVSAGTGNGWQGIDMFALPSSRSVGLNLKLNF
;
A
#
# COMPACT_ATOMS: atom_id res chain seq x y z
N VAL A 1 -36.47 -13.03 61.00
CA VAL A 1 -36.31 -11.58 60.81
C VAL A 1 -36.46 -11.33 59.30
N LEU A 2 -37.65 -10.83 58.91
CA LEU A 2 -37.91 -10.37 57.55
C LEU A 2 -37.09 -9.07 57.35
N TRP A 3 -36.06 -9.12 56.58
CA TRP A 3 -35.35 -7.92 56.12
C TRP A 3 -36.21 -7.25 55.06
N ALA A 4 -36.54 -5.98 55.22
CA ALA A 4 -37.25 -5.22 54.23
C ALA A 4 -36.32 -4.97 53.00
N GLN A 5 -36.76 -5.38 51.84
CA GLN A 5 -36.12 -4.95 50.55
C GLN A 5 -36.20 -3.42 50.46
N GLY A 6 -35.05 -2.79 50.32
CA GLY A 6 -34.92 -1.35 50.18
C GLY A 6 -34.60 -1.00 48.75
N LYS A 7 -35.22 0.09 48.23
CA LYS A 7 -34.93 0.61 46.93
C LYS A 7 -33.62 1.38 46.95
N VAL A 8 -32.63 0.91 46.16
CA VAL A 8 -31.33 1.58 45.98
C VAL A 8 -31.29 2.17 44.60
N SER A 9 -30.87 3.41 44.49
CA SER A 9 -30.70 4.14 43.23
C SER A 9 -29.37 4.87 43.20
N GLY A 10 -28.92 5.31 42.04
CA GLY A 10 -27.69 6.08 41.90
C GLY A 10 -27.33 6.36 40.46
N VAL A 11 -26.18 6.98 40.24
CA VAL A 11 -25.64 7.29 38.95
C VAL A 11 -24.27 6.60 38.80
N VAL A 12 -24.06 5.97 37.68
CA VAL A 12 -22.76 5.41 37.29
C VAL A 12 -22.11 6.32 36.28
N MET A 13 -20.91 6.77 36.60
CA MET A 13 -20.12 7.72 35.76
C MET A 13 -18.84 7.03 35.26
N ASP A 14 -18.38 7.39 34.11
CA ASP A 14 -16.99 7.19 33.69
C ASP A 14 -16.09 8.17 34.46
N LYS A 15 -15.10 7.65 35.17
CA LYS A 15 -14.20 8.49 35.96
C LYS A 15 -13.25 9.33 35.12
N GLU A 16 -12.87 8.82 33.94
CA GLU A 16 -11.91 9.47 33.03
C GLU A 16 -12.59 10.55 32.15
N LEU A 17 -13.76 10.20 31.62
CA LEU A 17 -14.54 11.07 30.76
C LEU A 17 -15.48 11.99 31.53
N ASN A 18 -15.74 11.69 32.81
CA ASN A 18 -16.73 12.36 33.67
C ASN A 18 -18.12 12.42 33.00
N GLU A 19 -18.46 11.34 32.29
CA GLU A 19 -19.73 11.17 31.58
C GLU A 19 -20.59 10.06 32.24
N PRO A 20 -21.91 10.15 32.22
CA PRO A 20 -22.78 9.09 32.70
C PRO A 20 -22.66 7.85 31.83
N LEU A 21 -22.47 6.68 32.47
CA LEU A 21 -22.37 5.39 31.78
C LEU A 21 -23.74 4.74 31.66
N ALA A 22 -24.27 4.74 30.45
CA ALA A 22 -25.50 4.01 30.11
C ALA A 22 -25.19 2.55 29.78
N GLY A 23 -26.05 1.64 30.19
CA GLY A 23 -25.93 0.22 29.87
C GLY A 23 -25.02 -0.56 30.84
N VAL A 24 -24.61 0.02 31.96
CA VAL A 24 -23.91 -0.69 33.04
C VAL A 24 -24.83 -1.71 33.68
N ASN A 25 -24.42 -2.97 33.71
CA ASN A 25 -25.13 -4.00 34.46
C ASN A 25 -24.91 -3.78 35.95
N VAL A 26 -26.00 -3.67 36.72
CA VAL A 26 -25.99 -3.57 38.18
C VAL A 26 -26.71 -4.78 38.73
N LEU A 27 -25.97 -5.69 39.34
CA LEU A 27 -26.47 -7.00 39.85
C LEU A 27 -26.24 -7.11 41.35
N GLN A 28 -27.19 -7.69 42.08
CA GLN A 28 -26.96 -8.14 43.44
C GLN A 28 -26.11 -9.41 43.40
N LYS A 29 -24.93 -9.36 44.05
CA LYS A 29 -23.94 -10.45 44.05
C LYS A 29 -24.55 -11.78 44.47
N GLY A 30 -24.33 -12.82 43.66
CA GLY A 30 -24.81 -14.19 43.97
C GLY A 30 -26.30 -14.42 43.62
N THR A 31 -26.98 -13.47 42.94
CA THR A 31 -28.40 -13.60 42.54
C THR A 31 -28.58 -13.22 41.06
N THR A 32 -29.81 -13.41 40.56
CA THR A 32 -30.22 -12.94 39.23
C THR A 32 -30.95 -11.58 39.30
N ILE A 33 -31.01 -10.94 40.46
CA ILE A 33 -31.66 -9.65 40.65
C ILE A 33 -30.75 -8.55 40.15
N GLY A 34 -31.16 -7.81 39.11
CA GLY A 34 -30.34 -6.77 38.56
C GLY A 34 -31.13 -5.81 37.69
N THR A 35 -30.45 -4.72 37.29
CA THR A 35 -30.96 -3.69 36.40
C THR A 35 -29.82 -3.19 35.53
N VAL A 36 -30.12 -2.34 34.57
CA VAL A 36 -29.15 -1.69 33.68
C VAL A 36 -29.32 -0.18 33.84
N THR A 37 -28.21 0.57 33.83
CA THR A 37 -28.28 2.04 33.89
C THR A 37 -28.93 2.63 32.61
N ASP A 38 -29.72 3.68 32.79
CA ASP A 38 -30.33 4.47 31.73
C ASP A 38 -29.31 5.41 31.03
N PHE A 39 -29.77 6.25 30.11
CA PHE A 39 -28.94 7.19 29.36
C PHE A 39 -28.22 8.25 30.20
N ASP A 40 -28.78 8.58 31.35
CA ASP A 40 -28.17 9.48 32.33
C ASP A 40 -27.28 8.74 33.34
N GLY A 41 -26.96 7.45 33.07
CA GLY A 41 -26.22 6.58 33.99
C GLY A 41 -26.99 6.21 35.24
N LYS A 42 -28.31 6.53 35.33
CA LYS A 42 -29.13 6.27 36.54
C LYS A 42 -29.61 4.85 36.56
N TYR A 43 -29.61 4.27 37.75
CA TYR A 43 -30.18 2.94 38.00
C TYR A 43 -31.08 2.94 39.24
N SER A 44 -31.94 1.98 39.33
CA SER A 44 -32.77 1.72 40.50
C SER A 44 -33.06 0.24 40.61
N LEU A 45 -32.83 -0.32 41.77
CA LEU A 45 -32.94 -1.76 42.05
C LEU A 45 -33.44 -1.99 43.48
N ASP A 46 -34.40 -2.92 43.66
CA ASP A 46 -34.86 -3.35 44.97
C ASP A 46 -33.99 -4.51 45.48
N VAL A 47 -33.23 -4.26 46.57
CA VAL A 47 -32.24 -5.22 47.08
C VAL A 47 -32.26 -5.27 48.59
N ASP A 48 -31.64 -6.30 49.13
CA ASP A 48 -31.49 -6.42 50.59
C ASP A 48 -30.52 -5.37 51.13
N GLY A 49 -30.79 -4.79 52.29
CA GLY A 49 -29.99 -3.74 52.90
C GLY A 49 -28.51 -4.08 53.14
N ASN A 50 -28.16 -5.37 53.21
CA ASN A 50 -26.77 -5.86 53.31
C ASN A 50 -26.23 -6.46 52.01
N ALA A 51 -26.93 -6.25 50.89
CA ALA A 51 -26.49 -6.75 49.59
C ALA A 51 -25.19 -6.08 49.13
N ILE A 52 -24.43 -6.76 48.29
CA ILE A 52 -23.33 -6.18 47.51
C ILE A 52 -23.81 -6.00 46.06
N LEU A 53 -23.74 -4.80 45.55
CA LEU A 53 -24.01 -4.50 44.15
C LEU A 53 -22.74 -4.67 43.32
N VAL A 54 -22.83 -5.37 42.23
CA VAL A 54 -21.77 -5.57 41.23
C VAL A 54 -22.09 -4.72 40.03
N PHE A 55 -21.25 -3.75 39.76
CA PHE A 55 -21.33 -2.89 38.58
C PHE A 55 -20.37 -3.41 37.51
N SER A 56 -20.86 -3.86 36.38
CA SER A 56 -20.06 -4.36 35.28
C SER A 56 -20.44 -3.69 33.95
N TYR A 57 -19.41 -3.27 33.20
CA TYR A 57 -19.56 -2.65 31.89
C TYR A 57 -18.41 -3.07 31.00
N LEU A 58 -18.66 -3.12 29.69
CA LEU A 58 -17.63 -3.53 28.71
C LEU A 58 -16.45 -2.54 28.76
N SER A 59 -15.24 -3.07 28.90
CA SER A 59 -13.99 -2.30 29.01
C SER A 59 -13.86 -1.43 30.27
N MET A 60 -14.64 -1.69 31.31
CA MET A 60 -14.56 -1.02 32.61
C MET A 60 -14.27 -2.01 33.73
N LYS A 61 -13.50 -1.58 34.71
CA LYS A 61 -13.21 -2.39 35.88
C LYS A 61 -14.50 -2.65 36.67
N THR A 62 -14.82 -3.93 36.89
CA THR A 62 -15.97 -4.32 37.72
C THR A 62 -15.80 -3.80 39.15
N ILE A 63 -16.81 -3.11 39.65
CA ILE A 63 -16.82 -2.54 41.01
C ILE A 63 -17.86 -3.27 41.86
N GLU A 64 -17.46 -3.65 43.04
CA GLU A 64 -18.38 -4.19 44.05
C GLU A 64 -18.59 -3.15 45.15
N GLU A 65 -19.85 -2.76 45.39
CA GLU A 65 -20.22 -1.80 46.43
C GLU A 65 -21.23 -2.41 47.39
N PRO A 66 -20.92 -2.49 48.65
CA PRO A 66 -21.88 -2.97 49.69
C PRO A 66 -22.99 -1.91 49.92
N VAL A 67 -24.23 -2.33 49.95
CA VAL A 67 -25.37 -1.44 50.15
C VAL A 67 -25.34 -0.80 51.54
N ASN A 68 -25.09 -1.56 52.55
CA ASN A 68 -25.00 -1.10 53.94
C ASN A 68 -26.14 -0.16 54.36
N GLY A 69 -27.37 -0.47 53.95
CA GLY A 69 -28.56 0.35 54.22
C GLY A 69 -28.66 1.69 53.52
N ARG A 70 -27.75 2.00 52.59
CA ARG A 70 -27.78 3.22 51.76
C ARG A 70 -28.89 3.13 50.67
N SER A 71 -29.66 4.20 50.48
CA SER A 71 -30.67 4.32 49.45
C SER A 71 -30.12 4.96 48.15
N VAL A 72 -28.94 5.61 48.19
CA VAL A 72 -28.28 6.19 47.03
C VAL A 72 -26.82 5.77 47.01
N ILE A 73 -26.38 5.18 45.88
CA ILE A 73 -25.02 4.73 45.69
C ILE A 73 -24.56 5.20 44.25
N ASN A 74 -23.72 6.21 44.24
CA ASN A 74 -23.10 6.68 43.00
C ASN A 74 -21.76 6.00 42.86
N VAL A 75 -21.47 5.50 41.63
CA VAL A 75 -20.25 4.77 41.32
C VAL A 75 -19.53 5.45 40.14
N SER A 76 -18.21 5.61 40.29
CA SER A 76 -17.37 6.07 39.19
C SER A 76 -16.51 4.90 38.71
N MET A 77 -16.83 4.36 37.53
CA MET A 77 -16.08 3.28 36.92
C MET A 77 -14.85 3.86 36.24
N VAL A 78 -13.75 3.13 36.32
CA VAL A 78 -12.52 3.43 35.57
C VAL A 78 -12.41 2.47 34.41
N SER A 79 -11.83 2.93 33.33
CA SER A 79 -11.47 2.06 32.20
C SER A 79 -10.63 0.89 32.75
N ASP A 80 -10.99 -0.32 32.41
CA ASP A 80 -10.21 -1.49 32.79
C ASP A 80 -8.92 -1.49 31.96
N SER A 81 -7.94 -0.73 32.45
CA SER A 81 -6.58 -0.74 31.93
C SER A 81 -5.79 -1.99 32.37
N GLU A 82 -6.35 -2.84 33.21
CA GLU A 82 -5.92 -4.22 33.30
C GLU A 82 -6.42 -4.86 31.99
N GLN A 83 -5.53 -4.93 31.00
CA GLN A 83 -5.70 -5.66 29.77
C GLN A 83 -6.52 -6.94 29.98
N LEU A 84 -7.81 -6.90 29.68
CA LEU A 84 -8.44 -8.04 29.02
C LEU A 84 -7.52 -8.29 27.83
N GLY A 85 -6.74 -9.38 27.84
CA GLY A 85 -5.65 -9.59 26.91
C GLY A 85 -6.07 -9.20 25.51
N GLU A 86 -5.35 -8.24 24.91
CA GLU A 86 -5.69 -7.67 23.60
C GLU A 86 -6.05 -8.81 22.65
N VAL A 87 -7.33 -8.92 22.30
CA VAL A 87 -7.79 -9.99 21.42
C VAL A 87 -7.42 -9.64 20.00
N VAL A 88 -6.48 -10.37 19.46
CA VAL A 88 -6.00 -10.22 18.11
C VAL A 88 -6.76 -11.18 17.21
N VAL A 89 -7.26 -10.68 16.07
CA VAL A 89 -7.77 -11.54 15.00
C VAL A 89 -6.57 -12.09 14.23
N THR A 90 -6.36 -13.40 14.36
CA THR A 90 -5.28 -14.11 13.65
C THR A 90 -5.78 -14.72 12.35
N ALA A 91 -4.93 -15.51 11.70
CA ALA A 91 -5.29 -16.15 10.44
C ALA A 91 -6.61 -16.93 10.50
N MET A 92 -7.36 -16.95 9.41
CA MET A 92 -8.71 -17.53 9.28
C MET A 92 -9.77 -16.88 10.17
N GLY A 93 -9.52 -15.66 10.70
CA GLY A 93 -10.43 -14.94 11.58
C GLY A 93 -10.52 -15.54 13.00
N ILE A 94 -9.59 -16.40 13.37
CA ILE A 94 -9.52 -17.01 14.72
C ILE A 94 -9.11 -15.90 15.70
N LYS A 95 -9.93 -15.68 16.72
CA LYS A 95 -9.63 -14.73 17.80
C LYS A 95 -8.72 -15.40 18.84
N ARG A 96 -7.59 -14.75 19.15
CA ARG A 96 -6.64 -15.20 20.19
C ARG A 96 -6.20 -14.03 21.05
N GLU A 97 -5.88 -14.30 22.30
CA GLU A 97 -5.25 -13.29 23.15
C GLU A 97 -3.80 -13.04 22.68
N SER A 98 -3.41 -11.78 22.55
CA SER A 98 -2.07 -11.38 22.10
C SER A 98 -0.96 -12.03 22.93
N LYS A 99 -1.20 -12.19 24.24
CA LYS A 99 -0.26 -12.84 25.17
C LYS A 99 0.04 -14.31 24.81
N THR A 100 -0.87 -15.03 24.15
CA THR A 100 -0.69 -16.47 23.83
C THR A 100 0.04 -16.72 22.51
N LEU A 101 0.23 -15.69 21.67
CA LEU A 101 0.82 -15.86 20.34
C LEU A 101 2.31 -16.18 20.41
N SER A 102 2.75 -17.14 19.61
CA SER A 102 4.16 -17.54 19.47
C SER A 102 4.93 -16.78 18.37
N TYR A 103 4.29 -15.81 17.71
CA TYR A 103 4.85 -15.01 16.63
C TYR A 103 4.49 -13.52 16.80
N ALA A 104 5.17 -12.64 16.05
CA ALA A 104 4.90 -11.21 16.08
C ALA A 104 3.59 -10.87 15.39
N ALA A 105 2.70 -10.20 16.12
CA ALA A 105 1.50 -9.55 15.58
C ALA A 105 1.45 -8.12 16.12
N GLN A 106 1.08 -7.17 15.30
CA GLN A 106 0.92 -5.78 15.72
C GLN A 106 -0.44 -5.27 15.27
N THR A 107 -1.18 -4.69 16.20
CA THR A 107 -2.50 -4.12 15.93
C THR A 107 -2.42 -2.61 15.84
N VAL A 108 -3.15 -2.02 14.88
CA VAL A 108 -3.35 -0.58 14.72
C VAL A 108 -4.86 -0.34 14.79
N GLY A 109 -5.28 0.51 15.72
CA GLY A 109 -6.69 0.84 15.93
C GLY A 109 -7.28 1.66 14.78
N GLY A 110 -8.58 1.49 14.51
CA GLY A 110 -9.27 2.27 13.48
C GLY A 110 -9.26 3.79 13.76
N LYS A 111 -9.20 4.19 15.03
CA LYS A 111 -9.10 5.61 15.42
C LYS A 111 -7.80 6.25 14.89
N ASP A 112 -6.66 5.55 15.02
CA ASP A 112 -5.34 6.03 14.59
C ASP A 112 -5.21 6.16 13.07
N LEU A 113 -6.02 5.38 12.33
CA LEU A 113 -6.08 5.43 10.85
C LEU A 113 -6.97 6.58 10.36
N ASN A 114 -7.99 6.92 11.13
CA ASN A 114 -9.06 7.83 10.72
C ASN A 114 -8.84 9.28 11.16
N GLU A 115 -7.80 9.55 11.93
CA GLU A 115 -7.48 10.92 12.37
C GLU A 115 -6.98 11.75 11.20
N ILE A 116 -6.05 11.21 10.40
CA ILE A 116 -5.53 11.83 9.18
C ILE A 116 -5.73 10.86 8.02
N LYS A 117 -6.83 11.05 7.29
CA LYS A 117 -7.22 10.15 6.19
C LYS A 117 -6.34 10.37 4.96
N ASN A 118 -6.11 9.28 4.24
CA ASN A 118 -5.51 9.29 2.90
C ASN A 118 -6.49 8.69 1.91
N VAL A 119 -6.45 9.11 0.64
CA VAL A 119 -7.25 8.53 -0.44
C VAL A 119 -7.03 7.03 -0.54
N ASN A 120 -5.78 6.57 -0.50
CA ASN A 120 -5.46 5.16 -0.32
C ASN A 120 -5.12 4.90 1.15
N MET A 121 -6.01 4.21 1.85
CA MET A 121 -5.95 3.96 3.30
C MET A 121 -4.62 3.33 3.76
N ILE A 122 -4.03 2.44 2.95
CA ILE A 122 -2.79 1.74 3.33
C ILE A 122 -1.64 2.70 3.64
N ASN A 123 -1.60 3.85 2.96
CA ASN A 123 -0.57 4.87 3.18
C ASN A 123 -0.65 5.52 4.58
N SER A 124 -1.77 5.36 5.29
CA SER A 124 -1.90 5.83 6.68
C SER A 124 -1.21 4.91 7.70
N LEU A 125 -0.74 3.73 7.28
CA LEU A 125 0.04 2.81 8.14
C LEU A 125 1.54 3.11 8.13
N GLN A 126 2.02 3.96 7.22
CA GLN A 126 3.45 4.25 7.07
C GLN A 126 4.01 4.90 8.36
N GLY A 127 5.11 4.36 8.89
CA GLY A 127 5.73 4.79 10.15
C GLY A 127 5.02 4.30 11.42
N LYS A 128 3.81 3.72 11.33
CA LYS A 128 3.04 3.25 12.50
C LYS A 128 3.36 1.81 12.89
N SER A 129 4.14 1.07 12.10
CA SER A 129 4.52 -0.30 12.39
C SER A 129 5.97 -0.59 12.00
N ALA A 130 6.71 -1.25 12.90
CA ALA A 130 8.05 -1.73 12.60
C ALA A 130 8.03 -2.80 11.48
N GLY A 131 9.00 -2.79 10.56
CA GLY A 131 9.14 -3.77 9.49
C GLY A 131 8.10 -3.68 8.35
N LEU A 132 7.19 -2.71 8.38
CA LEU A 132 6.27 -2.38 7.30
C LEU A 132 6.85 -1.23 6.47
N GLN A 133 7.03 -1.47 5.18
CA GLN A 133 7.43 -0.46 4.20
C GLN A 133 6.30 -0.28 3.20
N ILE A 134 5.90 0.97 3.00
CA ILE A 134 4.89 1.36 2.01
C ILE A 134 5.51 2.40 1.10
N THR A 135 5.40 2.17 -0.21
CA THR A 135 5.89 3.09 -1.24
C THR A 135 4.73 3.35 -2.20
N PRO A 136 4.08 4.53 -2.11
CA PRO A 136 3.03 4.91 -3.05
C PRO A 136 3.59 5.08 -4.46
N ASN A 137 2.82 4.72 -5.47
CA ASN A 137 3.15 5.04 -6.86
C ASN A 137 3.00 6.54 -7.10
N SER A 138 3.82 7.09 -7.99
CA SER A 138 3.83 8.53 -8.33
C SER A 138 2.76 8.91 -9.35
N THR A 139 1.54 8.36 -9.21
CA THR A 139 0.41 8.59 -10.13
C THR A 139 -0.75 9.37 -9.51
N GLY A 140 -0.62 9.74 -8.22
CA GLY A 140 -1.63 10.54 -7.51
C GLY A 140 -2.79 9.74 -6.94
N ALA A 141 -3.95 10.39 -6.82
CA ALA A 141 -5.15 9.77 -6.24
C ALA A 141 -5.63 8.56 -7.06
N GLY A 142 -5.99 7.47 -6.38
CA GLY A 142 -6.38 6.20 -7.03
C GLY A 142 -5.22 5.34 -7.49
N GLY A 143 -3.97 5.77 -7.27
CA GLY A 143 -2.77 4.98 -7.55
C GLY A 143 -2.53 3.87 -6.55
N ALA A 144 -1.85 2.80 -7.01
CA ALA A 144 -1.45 1.67 -6.19
C ALA A 144 -0.28 2.01 -5.26
N SER A 145 -0.11 1.21 -4.21
CA SER A 145 1.04 1.29 -3.31
C SER A 145 1.74 -0.06 -3.22
N LYS A 146 3.07 -0.07 -3.25
CA LYS A 146 3.84 -1.27 -2.94
C LYS A 146 3.98 -1.42 -1.44
N ILE A 147 3.63 -2.61 -0.94
CA ILE A 147 3.66 -2.93 0.48
C ILE A 147 4.63 -4.08 0.69
N LEU A 148 5.58 -3.91 1.60
CA LEU A 148 6.56 -4.95 1.92
C LEU A 148 6.64 -5.18 3.42
N PHE A 149 6.69 -6.45 3.82
CA PHE A 149 7.11 -6.87 5.14
C PHE A 149 8.50 -7.50 5.07
N ARG A 150 9.48 -6.89 5.78
CA ARG A 150 10.82 -7.46 5.95
C ARG A 150 11.57 -7.67 4.61
N GLY A 151 11.38 -6.75 3.64
CA GLY A 151 12.06 -6.73 2.36
C GLY A 151 11.49 -7.65 1.28
N ASN A 152 12.13 -7.66 0.11
CA ASN A 152 11.78 -8.51 -1.02
C ASN A 152 12.25 -9.95 -0.78
N LYS A 153 11.42 -10.92 -1.12
CA LYS A 153 11.67 -12.37 -0.92
C LYS A 153 11.69 -13.15 -2.22
N SER A 154 10.79 -12.83 -3.15
CA SER A 154 10.69 -13.48 -4.46
C SER A 154 11.26 -12.61 -5.57
N ILE A 155 11.96 -13.23 -6.53
CA ILE A 155 12.56 -12.57 -7.69
C ILE A 155 11.47 -12.19 -8.69
N ASN A 156 10.65 -13.14 -9.12
CA ASN A 156 9.59 -12.94 -10.12
C ASN A 156 8.16 -13.03 -9.54
N GLY A 157 8.01 -13.59 -8.33
CA GLY A 157 6.70 -13.66 -7.67
C GLY A 157 6.30 -12.33 -7.01
N SER A 158 5.07 -12.30 -6.50
CA SER A 158 4.60 -11.18 -5.69
C SER A 158 5.38 -11.09 -4.38
N ASN A 159 5.76 -9.87 -4.02
CA ASN A 159 6.37 -9.56 -2.71
C ASN A 159 5.37 -8.87 -1.77
N GLN A 160 4.14 -8.63 -2.21
CA GLN A 160 3.11 -7.96 -1.42
C GLN A 160 2.44 -8.91 -0.42
N PRO A 161 2.05 -8.44 0.78
CA PRO A 161 1.30 -9.23 1.75
C PRO A 161 -0.13 -9.50 1.27
N LEU A 162 -0.72 -10.59 1.78
CA LEU A 162 -2.13 -10.89 1.59
C LEU A 162 -3.00 -9.87 2.34
N ILE A 163 -4.02 -9.35 1.69
CA ILE A 163 -5.06 -8.55 2.35
C ILE A 163 -6.21 -9.48 2.73
N VAL A 164 -6.66 -9.39 3.96
CA VAL A 164 -7.76 -10.20 4.50
C VAL A 164 -8.78 -9.29 5.16
N VAL A 165 -10.04 -9.41 4.79
CA VAL A 165 -11.14 -8.63 5.38
C VAL A 165 -12.13 -9.58 6.06
N ASP A 166 -12.36 -9.36 7.36
CA ASP A 166 -13.24 -10.17 8.19
C ASP A 166 -12.93 -11.68 8.11
N GLY A 167 -11.62 -12.03 8.04
CA GLY A 167 -11.11 -13.39 8.01
C GLY A 167 -11.10 -14.06 6.63
N VAL A 168 -11.52 -13.39 5.57
CA VAL A 168 -11.55 -13.90 4.20
C VAL A 168 -10.56 -13.14 3.31
N PRO A 169 -9.73 -13.83 2.51
CA PRO A 169 -8.82 -13.20 1.56
C PRO A 169 -9.53 -12.29 0.58
N LEU A 170 -9.02 -11.05 0.43
CA LEU A 170 -9.50 -10.09 -0.54
C LEU A 170 -8.83 -10.35 -1.89
N MET A 171 -9.59 -10.29 -2.98
CA MET A 171 -9.03 -10.39 -4.32
C MET A 171 -8.09 -9.21 -4.59
N MET A 172 -6.85 -9.50 -4.91
CA MET A 172 -5.90 -8.50 -5.39
C MET A 172 -6.25 -8.14 -6.84
N ASN A 173 -6.14 -6.86 -7.20
CA ASN A 173 -6.40 -6.44 -8.57
C ASN A 173 -5.45 -7.16 -9.54
N VAL A 174 -6.01 -7.62 -10.66
CA VAL A 174 -5.27 -8.34 -11.70
C VAL A 174 -4.34 -7.42 -12.50
N SER A 175 -4.61 -6.13 -12.50
CA SER A 175 -3.78 -5.13 -13.17
C SER A 175 -2.81 -4.49 -12.17
N ASP A 176 -1.59 -5.00 -12.12
CA ASP A 176 -0.50 -4.30 -11.45
C ASP A 176 -0.25 -2.95 -12.12
N SER A 177 0.14 -1.95 -11.32
CA SER A 177 0.72 -0.73 -11.85
C SER A 177 2.06 -1.08 -12.51
N GLN A 178 2.05 -1.22 -13.81
CA GLN A 178 3.23 -1.53 -14.59
C GLN A 178 3.65 -0.32 -15.42
N VAL A 179 4.88 0.12 -15.20
CA VAL A 179 5.61 0.85 -16.21
C VAL A 179 6.06 -0.18 -17.25
N ASN A 180 5.45 -0.18 -18.41
CA ASN A 180 5.68 -1.22 -19.42
C ASN A 180 7.02 -1.09 -20.16
N SER A 181 7.79 -0.04 -19.92
CA SER A 181 9.09 0.19 -20.58
C SER A 181 9.89 1.28 -19.88
N ASN A 182 11.17 1.38 -20.22
CA ASN A 182 12.05 2.49 -19.86
C ASN A 182 11.52 3.88 -20.28
N TYR A 183 10.50 3.91 -21.13
CA TYR A 183 9.90 5.12 -21.67
C TYR A 183 8.72 5.63 -20.84
N GLY A 184 8.21 4.80 -19.93
CA GLY A 184 7.03 5.12 -19.14
C GLY A 184 5.71 4.94 -19.91
N GLY A 185 4.66 5.59 -19.42
CA GLY A 185 3.33 5.55 -20.05
C GLY A 185 2.52 4.31 -19.71
N GLY A 186 2.89 3.58 -18.67
CA GLY A 186 2.14 2.48 -18.10
C GLY A 186 0.84 2.95 -17.46
N ARG A 187 -0.11 2.01 -17.32
CA ARG A 187 -1.36 2.24 -16.60
C ARG A 187 -1.21 1.86 -15.13
N ASP A 188 -1.77 2.68 -14.24
CA ASP A 188 -1.92 2.32 -12.84
C ASP A 188 -3.33 1.76 -12.58
N GLY A 189 -3.42 0.47 -12.32
CA GLY A 189 -4.67 -0.24 -12.02
C GLY A 189 -5.20 -0.03 -10.60
N GLY A 190 -4.50 0.73 -9.75
CA GLY A 190 -4.81 0.87 -8.32
C GLY A 190 -4.54 -0.42 -7.53
N ASP A 191 -4.97 -0.44 -6.30
CA ASP A 191 -4.89 -1.60 -5.42
C ASP A 191 -6.21 -1.86 -4.68
N ALA A 192 -6.32 -3.06 -4.09
CA ALA A 192 -7.52 -3.47 -3.36
C ALA A 192 -7.81 -2.62 -2.12
N MET A 193 -6.78 -2.01 -1.52
CA MET A 193 -6.90 -1.22 -0.30
C MET A 193 -7.56 0.14 -0.54
N SER A 194 -7.43 0.69 -1.76
CA SER A 194 -8.08 1.94 -2.15
C SER A 194 -9.62 1.82 -2.24
N THR A 195 -10.14 0.57 -2.25
CA THR A 195 -11.59 0.30 -2.30
C THR A 195 -12.26 0.18 -0.92
N ILE A 196 -11.49 0.30 0.17
CA ILE A 196 -11.98 0.15 1.54
C ILE A 196 -12.09 1.53 2.20
N ASN A 197 -13.28 1.86 2.72
CA ASN A 197 -13.46 3.06 3.51
C ASN A 197 -12.76 2.91 4.89
N PRO A 198 -11.81 3.79 5.24
CA PRO A 198 -11.13 3.72 6.52
C PRO A 198 -12.06 3.87 7.74
N ASP A 199 -13.19 4.58 7.62
CA ASP A 199 -14.14 4.74 8.71
C ASP A 199 -14.91 3.45 9.05
N ASP A 200 -14.94 2.47 8.14
CA ASP A 200 -15.52 1.15 8.39
C ASP A 200 -14.60 0.21 9.16
N ILE A 201 -13.35 0.61 9.41
CA ILE A 201 -12.35 -0.24 10.06
C ILE A 201 -12.43 -0.10 11.57
N ALA A 202 -12.54 -1.23 12.26
CA ALA A 202 -12.39 -1.33 13.71
C ALA A 202 -10.92 -1.43 14.10
N GLN A 203 -10.17 -2.33 13.43
CA GLN A 203 -8.74 -2.53 13.66
C GLN A 203 -8.07 -3.18 12.46
N ILE A 204 -6.75 -2.98 12.35
CA ILE A 204 -5.87 -3.70 11.43
C ILE A 204 -4.84 -4.47 12.24
N THR A 205 -4.72 -5.77 11.98
CA THR A 205 -3.65 -6.61 12.54
C THR A 205 -2.65 -6.97 11.46
N LEU A 206 -1.38 -6.69 11.71
CA LEU A 206 -0.27 -6.95 10.81
C LEU A 206 0.42 -8.25 11.22
N LEU A 207 0.33 -9.26 10.36
CA LEU A 207 0.96 -10.57 10.49
C LEU A 207 2.20 -10.60 9.59
N LYS A 208 3.37 -10.25 10.14
CA LYS A 208 4.59 -9.97 9.34
C LYS A 208 5.36 -11.23 8.95
N GLY A 209 5.25 -12.28 9.74
CA GLY A 209 6.00 -13.54 9.55
C GLY A 209 5.20 -14.60 8.82
N ALA A 210 5.90 -15.54 8.21
CA ALA A 210 5.30 -16.72 7.59
C ALA A 210 4.52 -17.59 8.59
N SER A 211 4.96 -17.66 9.85
CA SER A 211 4.26 -18.41 10.92
C SER A 211 2.84 -17.90 11.15
N ALA A 212 2.67 -16.58 11.17
CA ALA A 212 1.38 -15.94 11.38
C ALA A 212 0.41 -16.15 10.21
N ALA A 213 0.95 -16.31 9.01
CA ALA A 213 0.19 -16.43 7.77
C ALA A 213 0.05 -17.88 7.27
N ALA A 214 0.67 -18.85 7.95
CA ALA A 214 0.72 -20.25 7.51
C ALA A 214 -0.67 -20.87 7.22
N LEU A 215 -1.71 -20.46 7.96
CA LEU A 215 -3.07 -20.92 7.74
C LEU A 215 -3.71 -20.44 6.43
N TYR A 216 -3.20 -19.34 5.82
CA TYR A 216 -3.63 -18.90 4.50
C TYR A 216 -2.80 -19.52 3.36
N GLY A 217 -1.69 -20.22 3.69
CA GLY A 217 -0.85 -20.96 2.74
C GLY A 217 -0.07 -20.06 1.79
N ALA A 218 0.08 -20.51 0.56
CA ALA A 218 0.94 -19.92 -0.45
C ALA A 218 0.69 -18.43 -0.73
N VAL A 219 -0.57 -18.01 -0.69
CA VAL A 219 -0.94 -16.60 -0.96
C VAL A 219 -0.49 -15.63 0.13
N ALA A 220 -0.11 -16.13 1.30
CA ALA A 220 0.33 -15.36 2.45
C ALA A 220 1.83 -15.52 2.78
N ALA A 221 2.65 -16.03 1.86
CA ALA A 221 4.10 -16.21 2.04
C ALA A 221 4.82 -14.91 2.46
N ASN A 222 4.29 -13.76 2.07
CA ASN A 222 4.83 -12.45 2.40
C ASN A 222 4.22 -11.81 3.66
N GLY A 223 3.42 -12.56 4.42
CA GLY A 223 2.65 -12.06 5.55
C GLY A 223 1.22 -11.67 5.16
N ALA A 224 0.44 -11.15 6.12
CA ALA A 224 -0.93 -10.73 5.88
C ALA A 224 -1.31 -9.46 6.65
N ILE A 225 -2.16 -8.66 6.04
CA ILE A 225 -2.81 -7.50 6.65
C ILE A 225 -4.27 -7.88 6.90
N MET A 226 -4.60 -8.09 8.18
CA MET A 226 -5.93 -8.49 8.62
C MET A 226 -6.74 -7.26 8.96
N ILE A 227 -7.80 -7.01 8.23
CA ILE A 227 -8.72 -5.89 8.44
C ILE A 227 -9.98 -6.44 9.10
N THR A 228 -10.30 -5.94 10.27
CA THR A 228 -11.58 -6.19 10.92
C THR A 228 -12.45 -4.96 10.73
N THR A 229 -13.59 -5.13 10.08
CA THR A 229 -14.53 -4.04 9.87
C THR A 229 -15.47 -3.90 11.06
N LYS A 230 -16.02 -2.70 11.24
CA LYS A 230 -17.02 -2.44 12.28
C LYS A 230 -18.25 -3.33 12.08
N SER A 231 -18.84 -3.73 13.18
CA SER A 231 -20.12 -4.43 13.25
C SER A 231 -21.01 -3.74 14.26
N ALA A 232 -22.31 -3.90 14.16
CA ALA A 232 -23.22 -3.37 15.15
C ALA A 232 -23.04 -4.10 16.49
N SER A 233 -23.10 -3.36 17.58
CA SER A 233 -23.29 -3.91 18.91
C SER A 233 -24.79 -3.99 19.22
N SER A 234 -25.20 -4.98 20.00
CA SER A 234 -26.58 -5.06 20.51
C SER A 234 -26.89 -3.85 21.41
N GLY A 235 -28.02 -3.19 21.21
CA GLY A 235 -28.54 -2.14 22.06
C GLY A 235 -28.91 -0.86 21.34
N LYS A 236 -27.99 0.09 21.22
CA LYS A 236 -28.32 1.45 20.73
C LYS A 236 -28.11 1.63 19.24
N VAL A 237 -28.97 2.44 18.62
CA VAL A 237 -28.69 3.03 17.32
C VAL A 237 -27.62 4.10 17.49
N SER A 238 -26.53 3.99 16.73
CA SER A 238 -25.46 4.99 16.65
C SER A 238 -25.34 5.46 15.22
N ILE A 239 -25.18 6.77 15.06
CA ILE A 239 -24.91 7.43 13.77
C ILE A 239 -23.58 8.15 13.89
N ASP A 240 -22.60 7.75 13.06
CA ASP A 240 -21.32 8.42 12.98
C ASP A 240 -21.24 9.19 11.66
N ILE A 241 -20.89 10.48 11.72
CA ILE A 241 -20.68 11.34 10.55
C ILE A 241 -19.24 11.84 10.62
N SER A 242 -18.52 11.70 9.50
CA SER A 242 -17.14 12.18 9.38
C SER A 242 -16.97 12.97 8.09
N SER A 243 -16.29 14.10 8.17
CA SER A 243 -15.91 14.91 7.01
C SER A 243 -14.46 15.32 7.15
N ASN A 244 -13.65 14.99 6.15
CA ASN A 244 -12.24 15.36 6.08
C ASN A 244 -12.00 16.12 4.79
N THR A 245 -11.51 17.34 4.89
CA THR A 245 -11.24 18.22 3.73
C THR A 245 -9.81 18.69 3.78
N THR A 246 -9.06 18.50 2.71
CA THR A 246 -7.65 18.89 2.60
C THR A 246 -7.38 19.69 1.34
N VAL A 247 -6.44 20.61 1.48
CA VAL A 247 -5.83 21.37 0.38
C VAL A 247 -4.42 20.84 0.18
N GLU A 248 -4.05 20.57 -1.08
CA GLU A 248 -2.76 20.01 -1.42
C GLU A 248 -1.93 20.97 -2.26
N THR A 249 -0.63 21.05 -1.96
CA THR A 249 0.35 21.84 -2.74
C THR A 249 1.61 21.02 -2.95
N ILE A 250 2.28 21.24 -4.09
CA ILE A 250 3.56 20.61 -4.36
C ILE A 250 4.58 20.98 -3.29
N SER A 251 5.29 19.99 -2.75
CA SER A 251 6.29 20.16 -1.69
C SER A 251 7.73 20.18 -2.19
N SER A 252 8.01 19.57 -3.34
CA SER A 252 9.37 19.45 -3.88
C SER A 252 9.33 19.45 -5.40
N LEU A 253 9.92 20.46 -6.02
CA LEU A 253 10.15 20.55 -7.46
C LEU A 253 11.66 20.48 -7.73
N PRO A 254 12.09 19.94 -8.90
CA PRO A 254 13.44 20.15 -9.38
C PRO A 254 13.81 21.63 -9.44
N LYS A 255 15.08 21.92 -9.40
CA LYS A 255 15.57 23.29 -9.51
C LYS A 255 15.88 23.62 -10.97
N PHE A 256 15.29 24.71 -11.45
CA PHE A 256 15.40 25.15 -12.85
C PHE A 256 16.25 26.39 -12.98
N GLN A 257 16.99 26.51 -14.09
CA GLN A 257 17.51 27.77 -14.58
C GLN A 257 16.42 28.50 -15.37
N ASN A 258 16.39 29.83 -15.28
CA ASN A 258 15.45 30.69 -16.01
C ASN A 258 16.17 31.86 -16.70
N SER A 259 17.50 31.79 -16.79
CA SER A 259 18.35 32.90 -17.28
C SER A 259 18.80 32.76 -18.72
N TYR A 260 18.80 31.54 -19.25
CA TYR A 260 19.26 31.22 -20.61
C TYR A 260 18.10 30.71 -21.46
N GLY A 261 17.99 31.23 -22.66
CA GLY A 261 16.91 30.95 -23.58
C GLY A 261 17.10 29.72 -24.43
N MET A 262 16.20 29.56 -25.40
CA MET A 262 16.19 28.48 -26.36
C MET A 262 17.37 28.64 -27.34
N SER A 263 17.94 27.54 -27.83
CA SER A 263 18.92 27.49 -28.89
C SER A 263 18.28 27.85 -30.25
N ASP A 264 19.10 28.25 -31.20
CA ASP A 264 18.64 28.58 -32.56
C ASP A 264 17.91 27.41 -33.26
N GLU A 265 18.19 26.18 -32.85
CA GLU A 265 17.51 24.96 -33.34
C GLU A 265 16.09 24.79 -32.76
N GLY A 266 15.68 25.64 -31.81
CA GLY A 266 14.31 25.73 -31.37
C GLY A 266 13.86 24.68 -30.36
N THR A 267 14.79 23.96 -29.73
CA THR A 267 14.42 22.83 -28.83
C THR A 267 14.97 22.94 -27.44
N PHE A 268 16.29 22.99 -27.32
CA PHE A 268 16.99 22.98 -26.03
C PHE A 268 17.15 24.41 -25.48
N SER A 269 17.25 24.56 -24.19
CA SER A 269 17.52 25.87 -23.56
C SER A 269 19.04 26.15 -23.46
N TRP A 270 19.78 25.88 -24.52
CA TRP A 270 21.21 26.12 -24.66
C TRP A 270 21.55 27.43 -25.41
N GLY A 271 20.57 28.32 -25.61
CA GLY A 271 20.75 29.59 -26.27
C GLY A 271 21.38 30.67 -25.39
N SER A 272 21.33 31.90 -25.88
CA SER A 272 21.92 33.06 -25.20
C SER A 272 21.21 33.44 -23.91
N LYS A 273 21.90 34.24 -23.09
CA LYS A 273 21.33 34.78 -21.84
C LYS A 273 20.18 35.73 -22.16
N LEU A 274 19.03 35.50 -21.50
CA LEU A 274 17.83 36.33 -21.64
C LEU A 274 18.03 37.72 -21.03
N ALA A 275 17.35 38.70 -21.57
CA ALA A 275 17.35 40.05 -21.01
C ALA A 275 16.65 40.12 -19.64
N SER A 276 15.68 39.26 -19.40
CA SER A 276 15.03 39.06 -18.12
C SER A 276 14.82 37.57 -17.90
N ALA A 277 14.83 37.13 -16.61
CA ALA A 277 14.61 35.74 -16.28
C ALA A 277 13.21 35.27 -16.70
N ALA A 278 13.12 34.08 -17.30
CA ALA A 278 11.85 33.45 -17.63
C ALA A 278 11.08 33.04 -16.37
N PRO A 279 9.76 32.89 -16.44
CA PRO A 279 8.97 32.33 -15.36
C PRO A 279 9.36 30.87 -15.04
N ASN A 280 8.97 30.39 -13.85
CA ASN A 280 9.09 28.98 -13.52
C ASN A 280 7.88 28.22 -14.06
N TYR A 281 7.94 27.79 -15.31
CA TYR A 281 6.85 27.13 -16.03
C TYR A 281 6.37 25.84 -15.35
N ALA A 282 7.29 25.10 -14.74
CA ALA A 282 6.93 23.90 -13.98
C ALA A 282 6.01 24.24 -12.79
N LYS A 283 6.30 25.33 -12.07
CA LYS A 283 5.46 25.80 -10.96
C LYS A 283 4.10 26.30 -11.46
N GLU A 284 4.04 26.95 -12.59
CA GLU A 284 2.80 27.48 -13.19
C GLU A 284 1.91 26.41 -13.78
N PHE A 285 2.47 25.26 -14.13
CA PHE A 285 1.70 24.11 -14.62
C PHE A 285 0.84 23.50 -13.52
N TYR A 286 1.35 23.40 -12.30
CA TYR A 286 0.63 22.80 -11.18
C TYR A 286 -0.42 23.72 -10.60
N GLN A 287 -1.47 23.13 -10.07
CA GLN A 287 -2.54 23.82 -9.34
C GLN A 287 -2.58 23.38 -7.88
N THR A 288 -3.34 24.11 -7.07
CA THR A 288 -3.69 23.67 -5.73
C THR A 288 -4.72 22.55 -5.82
N GLY A 289 -4.39 21.38 -5.26
CA GLY A 289 -5.29 20.24 -5.18
C GLY A 289 -6.28 20.42 -4.01
N PHE A 290 -7.43 19.75 -4.12
CA PHE A 290 -8.48 19.77 -3.10
C PHE A 290 -9.10 18.39 -2.99
N THR A 291 -9.14 17.83 -1.78
CA THR A 291 -9.70 16.51 -1.52
C THR A 291 -10.70 16.56 -0.38
N THR A 292 -11.89 15.97 -0.57
CA THR A 292 -12.88 15.72 0.47
C THR A 292 -13.11 14.23 0.63
N ASN A 293 -13.25 13.79 1.88
CA ASN A 293 -13.61 12.42 2.23
C ASN A 293 -14.72 12.49 3.29
N ASN A 294 -15.94 12.18 2.88
CA ASN A 294 -17.13 12.25 3.72
C ASN A 294 -17.70 10.86 3.94
N SER A 295 -18.11 10.54 5.15
CA SER A 295 -18.75 9.27 5.46
C SER A 295 -19.87 9.44 6.47
N ILE A 296 -20.86 8.56 6.35
CA ILE A 296 -21.92 8.36 7.32
C ILE A 296 -22.08 6.87 7.58
N SER A 297 -22.16 6.48 8.84
CA SER A 297 -22.51 5.11 9.20
C SER A 297 -23.64 5.06 10.21
N LEU A 298 -24.46 4.03 10.10
CA LEU A 298 -25.58 3.71 10.96
C LEU A 298 -25.38 2.30 11.50
N SER A 299 -25.39 2.15 12.80
CA SER A 299 -25.33 0.84 13.44
C SER A 299 -26.39 0.71 14.52
N GLY A 300 -26.92 -0.51 14.71
CA GLY A 300 -27.91 -0.78 15.74
C GLY A 300 -28.35 -2.23 15.72
N GLY A 301 -28.99 -2.65 16.78
CA GLY A 301 -29.49 -4.02 16.86
C GLY A 301 -29.99 -4.39 18.24
N ASN A 302 -30.32 -5.65 18.38
CA ASN A 302 -30.70 -6.28 19.64
C ASN A 302 -29.98 -7.63 19.78
N GLU A 303 -30.35 -8.44 20.77
CA GLU A 303 -29.72 -9.77 20.96
C GLU A 303 -29.90 -10.75 19.80
N HIS A 304 -30.90 -10.53 18.92
CA HIS A 304 -31.22 -11.41 17.79
C HIS A 304 -30.70 -10.90 16.45
N ILE A 305 -30.70 -9.57 16.24
CA ILE A 305 -30.32 -8.95 14.97
C ILE A 305 -29.39 -7.78 15.26
N SER A 306 -28.30 -7.70 14.52
CA SER A 306 -27.39 -6.56 14.46
C SER A 306 -27.23 -6.08 13.03
N SER A 307 -27.15 -4.77 12.81
CA SER A 307 -27.01 -4.19 11.48
C SER A 307 -26.02 -3.04 11.47
N TYR A 308 -25.20 -2.96 10.45
CA TYR A 308 -24.27 -1.88 10.17
C TYR A 308 -24.39 -1.48 8.71
N PHE A 309 -24.60 -0.20 8.45
CA PHE A 309 -24.66 0.37 7.10
C PHE A 309 -23.74 1.56 7.04
N SER A 310 -22.97 1.70 5.99
CA SER A 310 -22.14 2.89 5.75
C SER A 310 -22.16 3.31 4.29
N TYR A 311 -22.00 4.61 4.10
CA TYR A 311 -21.71 5.22 2.82
C TYR A 311 -20.55 6.19 2.98
N ALA A 312 -19.58 6.13 2.06
CA ALA A 312 -18.49 7.09 1.98
C ALA A 312 -18.31 7.58 0.55
N ASN A 313 -17.97 8.86 0.44
CA ASN A 313 -17.61 9.51 -0.82
C ASN A 313 -16.26 10.17 -0.67
N VAL A 314 -15.38 9.94 -1.62
CA VAL A 314 -14.11 10.67 -1.78
C VAL A 314 -14.17 11.42 -3.10
N ALA A 315 -13.92 12.73 -3.06
CA ALA A 315 -13.78 13.55 -4.26
C ALA A 315 -12.48 14.32 -4.18
N SER A 316 -11.64 14.20 -5.20
CA SER A 316 -10.33 14.84 -5.26
C SER A 316 -10.10 15.48 -6.63
N ASN A 317 -9.67 16.75 -6.60
CA ASN A 317 -9.02 17.41 -7.72
C ASN A 317 -7.53 17.43 -7.42
N GLY A 318 -6.72 16.78 -8.25
CA GLY A 318 -5.29 16.66 -8.03
C GLY A 318 -4.50 17.93 -8.30
N VAL A 319 -3.20 17.87 -8.05
CA VAL A 319 -2.27 19.01 -8.28
C VAL A 319 -1.94 19.22 -9.75
N THR A 320 -2.18 18.26 -10.63
CA THR A 320 -2.12 18.45 -12.09
C THR A 320 -3.46 18.94 -12.62
N PRO A 321 -3.49 19.85 -13.62
CA PRO A 321 -4.75 20.34 -14.19
C PRO A 321 -5.64 19.19 -14.70
N LYS A 322 -6.95 19.31 -14.46
CA LYS A 322 -7.98 18.35 -14.91
C LYS A 322 -7.82 16.92 -14.38
N ASN A 323 -6.91 16.65 -13.43
CA ASN A 323 -6.88 15.37 -12.75
C ASN A 323 -8.00 15.31 -11.71
N THR A 324 -8.88 14.32 -11.83
CA THR A 324 -9.99 14.11 -10.90
C THR A 324 -10.05 12.65 -10.46
N TYR A 325 -10.44 12.46 -9.22
CA TYR A 325 -10.74 11.15 -8.63
C TYR A 325 -12.04 11.27 -7.84
N MET A 326 -12.97 10.37 -8.12
CA MET A 326 -14.20 10.23 -7.36
C MET A 326 -14.40 8.77 -6.96
N SER A 327 -14.75 8.52 -5.70
CA SER A 327 -15.07 7.19 -5.22
C SER A 327 -16.31 7.18 -4.36
N HIS A 328 -17.13 6.14 -4.54
CA HIS A 328 -18.30 5.84 -3.74
C HIS A 328 -18.17 4.46 -3.12
N ASN A 329 -18.31 4.38 -1.81
CA ASN A 329 -18.24 3.14 -1.04
C ASN A 329 -19.54 2.92 -0.30
N LEU A 330 -20.13 1.74 -0.45
CA LEU A 330 -21.29 1.27 0.29
C LEU A 330 -20.95 -0.04 1.00
N LEU A 331 -21.28 -0.14 2.27
CA LEU A 331 -21.17 -1.38 3.05
C LEU A 331 -22.47 -1.63 3.81
N ALA A 332 -22.99 -2.83 3.69
CA ALA A 332 -24.10 -3.35 4.48
C ALA A 332 -23.67 -4.65 5.16
N LYS A 333 -23.87 -4.75 6.47
CA LYS A 333 -23.66 -5.98 7.25
C LYS A 333 -24.87 -6.23 8.13
N VAL A 334 -25.35 -7.47 8.15
CA VAL A 334 -26.45 -7.89 9.01
C VAL A 334 -26.07 -9.22 9.66
N GLY A 335 -26.14 -9.26 10.97
CA GLY A 335 -25.92 -10.44 11.78
C GLY A 335 -27.21 -10.94 12.43
N PHE A 336 -27.41 -12.25 12.46
CA PHE A 336 -28.52 -12.92 13.11
C PHE A 336 -28.00 -13.91 14.16
N ASN A 337 -28.55 -13.85 15.36
CA ASN A 337 -28.31 -14.80 16.42
C ASN A 337 -29.60 -15.63 16.66
N LEU A 338 -29.59 -16.87 16.19
CA LEU A 338 -30.74 -17.77 16.28
C LEU A 338 -30.51 -18.84 17.36
N TRP A 339 -31.49 -18.98 18.24
CA TRP A 339 -31.51 -20.01 19.30
C TRP A 339 -30.24 -20.04 20.17
N LYS A 340 -29.51 -18.93 20.29
CA LYS A 340 -28.21 -18.81 21.02
C LYS A 340 -27.11 -19.76 20.53
N LYS A 341 -27.32 -20.47 19.44
CA LYS A 341 -26.37 -21.47 18.89
C LYS A 341 -25.96 -21.24 17.44
N VAL A 342 -26.78 -20.54 16.69
CA VAL A 342 -26.51 -20.28 15.26
C VAL A 342 -26.30 -18.80 15.07
N HIS A 343 -25.13 -18.45 14.57
CA HIS A 343 -24.76 -17.08 14.22
C HIS A 343 -24.61 -17.00 12.70
N ILE A 344 -25.32 -16.09 12.07
CA ILE A 344 -25.29 -15.88 10.63
C ILE A 344 -24.88 -14.42 10.39
N ASP A 345 -23.82 -14.20 9.63
CA ASP A 345 -23.44 -12.88 9.16
C ASP A 345 -23.54 -12.83 7.64
N VAL A 346 -24.13 -11.75 7.13
CA VAL A 346 -24.22 -11.45 5.71
C VAL A 346 -23.67 -10.07 5.46
N SER A 347 -22.85 -9.91 4.44
CA SER A 347 -22.28 -8.62 4.04
C SER A 347 -22.39 -8.40 2.55
N ALA A 348 -22.59 -7.14 2.17
CA ALA A 348 -22.51 -6.68 0.80
C ALA A 348 -21.72 -5.38 0.76
N ARG A 349 -20.76 -5.29 -0.16
CA ARG A 349 -19.96 -4.08 -0.41
C ARG A 349 -20.00 -3.74 -1.89
N TYR A 350 -20.14 -2.47 -2.17
CA TYR A 350 -19.97 -1.90 -3.51
C TYR A 350 -18.99 -0.74 -3.44
N ASN A 351 -18.06 -0.71 -4.37
CA ASN A 351 -17.17 0.42 -4.59
C ASN A 351 -17.16 0.77 -6.06
N ASN A 352 -17.29 2.07 -6.34
CA ASN A 352 -17.08 2.66 -7.66
C ASN A 352 -15.94 3.67 -7.56
N GLN A 353 -15.09 3.74 -8.57
CA GLN A 353 -14.03 4.73 -8.72
C GLN A 353 -14.04 5.26 -10.15
N ASP A 354 -14.14 6.58 -10.28
CA ASP A 354 -13.99 7.31 -11.53
C ASP A 354 -12.73 8.16 -11.48
N ILE A 355 -11.83 7.96 -12.43
CA ILE A 355 -10.53 8.63 -12.48
C ILE A 355 -10.33 9.22 -13.86
N GLU A 356 -10.03 10.53 -13.92
CA GLU A 356 -9.65 11.21 -15.15
C GLU A 356 -8.26 11.82 -15.04
N ASN A 357 -7.50 11.81 -16.13
CA ASN A 357 -6.17 12.40 -16.22
C ASN A 357 -5.21 11.95 -15.10
N GLN A 358 -5.26 10.65 -14.71
CA GLN A 358 -4.28 10.10 -13.80
C GLN A 358 -2.88 10.28 -14.39
N ALA A 359 -1.94 10.83 -13.60
CA ALA A 359 -0.57 11.01 -14.02
C ALA A 359 0.06 9.65 -14.37
N ALA A 360 0.83 9.60 -15.46
CA ALA A 360 1.69 8.48 -15.78
C ALA A 360 3.11 8.78 -15.29
N ALA A 361 3.82 7.78 -14.77
CA ALA A 361 5.26 7.88 -14.59
C ALA A 361 5.96 7.63 -15.93
N GLY A 362 7.10 8.29 -16.17
CA GLY A 362 7.89 8.10 -17.36
C GLY A 362 7.96 9.33 -18.26
N PHE A 363 8.78 9.22 -19.30
CA PHE A 363 9.07 10.33 -20.21
C PHE A 363 7.92 10.61 -21.20
N LEU A 364 7.35 9.53 -21.77
CA LEU A 364 6.30 9.63 -22.80
C LEU A 364 4.91 9.68 -22.15
N ASN A 365 3.98 10.33 -22.85
CA ASN A 365 2.57 10.44 -22.43
C ASN A 365 2.39 11.02 -21.02
N ASN A 366 3.30 11.91 -20.61
CA ASN A 366 3.33 12.54 -19.33
C ASN A 366 3.36 14.07 -19.47
N PRO A 367 2.33 14.81 -19.01
CA PRO A 367 2.30 16.27 -19.13
C PRO A 367 3.41 16.96 -18.32
N VAL A 368 3.94 16.31 -17.30
CA VAL A 368 5.04 16.83 -16.48
C VAL A 368 6.30 17.03 -17.33
N THR A 369 6.58 16.12 -18.27
CA THR A 369 7.74 16.22 -19.17
C THR A 369 7.69 17.51 -19.99
N GLY A 370 6.54 17.81 -20.62
CA GLY A 370 6.36 19.04 -21.38
C GLY A 370 6.50 20.31 -20.54
N ALA A 371 6.00 20.29 -19.31
CA ALA A 371 6.11 21.44 -18.40
C ALA A 371 7.56 21.67 -17.91
N TYR A 372 8.32 20.60 -17.66
CA TYR A 372 9.70 20.70 -17.15
C TYR A 372 10.69 21.10 -18.25
N LEU A 373 10.53 20.55 -19.45
CA LEU A 373 11.43 20.73 -20.57
C LEU A 373 11.06 21.91 -21.47
N PHE A 374 9.99 22.66 -21.17
CA PHE A 374 9.57 23.81 -21.95
C PHE A 374 10.74 24.78 -22.17
N PRO A 375 11.05 25.17 -23.41
CA PRO A 375 12.19 26.05 -23.72
C PRO A 375 12.07 27.38 -22.99
N ARG A 376 13.13 27.82 -22.35
CA ARG A 376 13.13 29.08 -21.58
C ARG A 376 13.11 30.27 -22.57
N GLY A 377 12.26 31.26 -22.26
CA GLY A 377 12.11 32.48 -23.09
C GLY A 377 10.97 32.40 -24.11
N GLU A 378 10.38 31.23 -24.33
CA GLU A 378 9.19 31.05 -25.17
C GLU A 378 7.91 31.52 -24.47
N ASP A 379 6.88 31.84 -25.25
CA ASP A 379 5.58 32.32 -24.75
C ASP A 379 4.71 31.19 -24.20
N TRP A 380 4.94 30.86 -22.90
CA TRP A 380 4.18 29.85 -22.20
C TRP A 380 2.67 30.09 -22.24
N ASP A 381 2.24 31.37 -22.10
CA ASP A 381 0.83 31.70 -22.01
C ASP A 381 0.13 31.45 -23.36
N ASN A 382 0.82 31.61 -24.50
CA ASN A 382 0.29 31.25 -25.78
C ASN A 382 0.00 29.73 -25.85
N TYR A 383 0.95 28.88 -25.43
CA TYR A 383 0.79 27.44 -25.48
C TYR A 383 -0.18 26.91 -24.44
N LYS A 384 -0.39 27.64 -23.35
CA LYS A 384 -1.39 27.36 -22.34
C LYS A 384 -2.81 27.69 -22.79
N ASN A 385 -2.99 28.88 -23.33
CA ASN A 385 -4.32 29.41 -23.67
C ASN A 385 -4.76 28.95 -25.08
N ASN A 386 -3.83 28.76 -25.98
CA ASN A 386 -4.05 28.30 -27.35
C ASN A 386 -3.35 26.95 -27.56
N TYR A 387 -3.62 25.96 -26.68
CA TYR A 387 -2.98 24.63 -26.72
C TYR A 387 -3.27 23.84 -27.99
N GLU A 388 -4.24 24.26 -28.80
CA GLU A 388 -4.61 23.66 -30.09
C GLU A 388 -4.75 24.66 -31.20
N VAL A 389 -4.44 24.21 -32.41
CA VAL A 389 -4.62 24.96 -33.64
C VAL A 389 -5.28 24.07 -34.71
N TYR A 390 -6.15 24.64 -35.52
CA TYR A 390 -6.75 23.91 -36.65
C TYR A 390 -5.77 23.75 -37.80
N LYS A 391 -5.57 22.50 -38.26
CA LYS A 391 -4.71 22.15 -39.40
C LYS A 391 -5.57 21.76 -40.60
N PRO A 392 -5.71 22.65 -41.64
CA PRO A 392 -6.58 22.38 -42.77
C PRO A 392 -6.23 21.10 -43.54
N SER A 393 -4.96 20.73 -43.66
CA SER A 393 -4.52 19.52 -44.37
C SER A 393 -4.98 18.22 -43.71
N LEU A 394 -5.31 18.25 -42.42
CA LEU A 394 -5.86 17.11 -41.68
C LEU A 394 -7.36 17.26 -41.40
N ASN A 395 -7.94 18.42 -41.68
CA ASN A 395 -9.30 18.77 -41.28
C ASN A 395 -9.57 18.50 -39.77
N ALA A 396 -8.58 18.80 -38.94
CA ALA A 396 -8.64 18.54 -37.53
C ALA A 396 -7.82 19.54 -36.70
N SER A 397 -8.18 19.70 -35.43
CA SER A 397 -7.34 20.39 -34.44
C SER A 397 -6.16 19.51 -34.05
N VAL A 398 -4.99 20.12 -33.99
CA VAL A 398 -3.71 19.52 -33.58
C VAL A 398 -3.11 20.35 -32.46
N GLN A 399 -2.13 19.81 -31.73
CA GLN A 399 -1.48 20.58 -30.65
C GLN A 399 -0.74 21.82 -31.22
N ASN A 400 -0.81 22.92 -30.54
CA ASN A 400 0.08 24.05 -30.67
C ASN A 400 1.31 23.79 -29.78
N TRP A 401 2.49 23.65 -30.39
CA TRP A 401 3.71 23.33 -29.65
C TRP A 401 4.95 23.96 -30.28
N THR A 402 5.99 24.20 -29.47
CA THR A 402 7.20 24.94 -29.89
C THR A 402 7.96 24.24 -31.01
N ASN A 403 8.03 22.92 -30.95
CA ASN A 403 8.78 22.12 -31.89
C ASN A 403 8.01 20.87 -32.29
N THR A 404 7.44 20.88 -33.45
CA THR A 404 6.70 19.77 -34.06
C THR A 404 7.61 18.68 -34.63
N ALA A 405 8.91 18.96 -34.79
CA ALA A 405 9.88 18.00 -35.34
C ALA A 405 10.46 17.08 -34.26
N GLN A 406 10.38 17.48 -32.98
CA GLN A 406 10.82 16.63 -31.88
C GLN A 406 9.66 15.81 -31.33
N GLU A 407 9.64 14.60 -31.70
CA GLU A 407 8.61 13.60 -31.45
C GLU A 407 8.64 13.03 -30.01
N GLN A 408 9.12 13.78 -29.02
CA GLN A 408 9.43 13.21 -27.72
C GLN A 408 8.38 13.49 -26.65
N PHE A 409 7.77 14.67 -26.66
CA PHE A 409 6.72 15.04 -25.71
C PHE A 409 5.77 16.08 -26.30
N SER A 410 4.58 16.16 -25.72
CA SER A 410 3.50 17.03 -26.21
C SER A 410 3.31 18.25 -25.31
N ASN A 411 2.59 19.24 -25.81
CA ASN A 411 2.12 20.36 -25.01
C ASN A 411 1.35 19.83 -23.79
N PRO A 412 1.75 20.17 -22.54
CA PRO A 412 1.11 19.65 -21.35
C PRO A 412 -0.38 20.02 -21.27
N TYR A 413 -0.79 21.19 -21.75
CA TYR A 413 -2.19 21.60 -21.76
C TYR A 413 -3.01 20.91 -22.85
N TRP A 414 -2.39 20.56 -24.00
CA TRP A 414 -3.01 19.68 -24.98
C TRP A 414 -3.29 18.31 -24.36
N MET A 415 -2.32 17.73 -23.66
CA MET A 415 -2.47 16.42 -23.03
C MET A 415 -3.61 16.40 -22.02
N VAL A 416 -3.63 17.32 -21.07
CA VAL A 416 -4.67 17.32 -20.01
C VAL A 416 -6.06 17.70 -20.53
N ASN A 417 -6.17 18.35 -21.69
CA ASN A 417 -7.46 18.72 -22.28
C ASN A 417 -7.97 17.74 -23.34
N ARG A 418 -7.08 17.03 -24.04
CA ARG A 418 -7.43 16.16 -25.19
C ARG A 418 -7.12 14.69 -24.97
N GLN A 419 -5.97 14.35 -24.38
CA GLN A 419 -5.55 12.95 -24.16
C GLN A 419 -6.06 12.38 -22.84
N LYS A 420 -7.23 12.73 -22.40
CA LYS A 420 -7.80 12.38 -21.11
C LYS A 420 -7.85 10.86 -20.87
N PRO A 421 -6.88 10.22 -20.20
CA PRO A 421 -7.05 8.86 -19.76
C PRO A 421 -8.19 8.81 -18.72
N THR A 422 -9.14 7.91 -18.95
CA THR A 422 -10.26 7.69 -18.03
C THR A 422 -10.25 6.24 -17.55
N SER A 423 -10.48 6.02 -16.27
CA SER A 423 -10.66 4.70 -15.67
C SER A 423 -11.93 4.70 -14.83
N ASN A 424 -12.88 3.83 -15.18
CA ASN A 424 -14.06 3.53 -14.36
C ASN A 424 -13.89 2.12 -13.79
N ARG A 425 -13.85 2.01 -12.46
CA ARG A 425 -13.65 0.76 -11.74
C ARG A 425 -14.85 0.50 -10.85
N ASN A 426 -15.43 -0.69 -10.95
CA ASN A 426 -16.51 -1.14 -10.09
C ASN A 426 -16.08 -2.42 -9.38
N ARG A 427 -16.39 -2.51 -8.09
CA ARG A 427 -16.14 -3.70 -7.30
C ARG A 427 -17.35 -4.08 -6.49
N TYR A 428 -17.75 -5.32 -6.61
CA TYR A 428 -18.90 -5.92 -5.93
C TYR A 428 -18.38 -7.05 -5.05
N GLU A 429 -18.83 -7.09 -3.81
CA GLU A 429 -18.45 -8.11 -2.85
C GLU A 429 -19.70 -8.57 -2.09
N PHE A 430 -19.90 -9.88 -2.05
CA PHE A 430 -20.96 -10.52 -1.27
C PHE A 430 -20.34 -11.60 -0.39
N GLY A 431 -20.57 -11.51 0.92
CA GLY A 431 -20.03 -12.45 1.90
C GLY A 431 -21.14 -12.99 2.80
N GLY A 432 -20.97 -14.23 3.20
CA GLY A 432 -21.82 -14.87 4.18
C GLY A 432 -21.05 -15.85 5.06
N SER A 433 -21.39 -15.90 6.33
CA SER A 433 -20.89 -16.89 7.27
C SER A 433 -22.00 -17.48 8.11
N VAL A 434 -21.88 -18.75 8.44
CA VAL A 434 -22.75 -19.47 9.39
C VAL A 434 -21.86 -20.17 10.39
N LYS A 435 -22.00 -19.82 11.66
CA LYS A 435 -21.35 -20.50 12.78
C LYS A 435 -22.42 -21.22 13.59
N TYR A 436 -22.19 -22.50 13.87
CA TYR A 436 -23.04 -23.32 14.72
C TYR A 436 -22.24 -23.83 15.93
N ASP A 437 -22.68 -23.44 17.13
CA ASP A 437 -22.13 -23.91 18.40
C ASP A 437 -22.82 -25.24 18.77
N ILE A 438 -22.15 -26.36 18.44
CA ILE A 438 -22.70 -27.72 18.58
C ILE A 438 -22.88 -28.03 20.08
N MET A 439 -21.81 -27.83 20.82
CA MET A 439 -21.76 -27.98 22.29
C MET A 439 -20.69 -27.03 22.86
N GLU A 440 -20.61 -26.96 24.17
CA GLU A 440 -19.60 -26.15 24.85
C GLU A 440 -18.20 -26.49 24.35
N GLY A 441 -17.49 -25.49 23.86
CA GLY A 441 -16.15 -25.59 23.30
C GLY A 441 -16.07 -26.10 21.85
N LEU A 442 -17.13 -26.69 21.26
CA LEU A 442 -17.12 -27.19 19.87
C LEU A 442 -18.05 -26.38 18.96
N SER A 443 -17.48 -25.78 17.95
CA SER A 443 -18.23 -25.05 16.93
C SER A 443 -17.77 -25.42 15.52
N VAL A 444 -18.67 -25.25 14.54
CA VAL A 444 -18.38 -25.33 13.13
C VAL A 444 -18.74 -24.00 12.46
N THR A 445 -17.94 -23.57 11.50
CA THR A 445 -18.15 -22.34 10.74
C THR A 445 -17.97 -22.62 9.26
N GLY A 446 -18.94 -22.21 8.45
CA GLY A 446 -18.83 -22.17 6.99
C GLY A 446 -18.86 -20.72 6.52
N ARG A 447 -17.97 -20.35 5.58
CA ARG A 447 -17.92 -19.02 4.97
C ARG A 447 -17.90 -19.13 3.47
N LEU A 448 -18.57 -18.20 2.81
CA LEU A 448 -18.55 -18.04 1.37
C LEU A 448 -18.40 -16.55 1.03
N ARG A 449 -17.58 -16.25 0.02
CA ARG A 449 -17.42 -14.91 -0.51
C ARG A 449 -17.32 -14.96 -2.02
N TYR A 450 -18.09 -14.11 -2.67
CA TYR A 450 -17.98 -13.84 -4.09
C TYR A 450 -17.60 -12.39 -4.29
N GLU A 451 -16.65 -12.17 -5.16
CA GLU A 451 -16.11 -10.86 -5.46
C GLU A 451 -15.93 -10.71 -6.96
N ARG A 452 -16.33 -9.55 -7.49
CA ARG A 452 -16.18 -9.20 -8.90
C ARG A 452 -15.69 -7.76 -9.03
N GLY A 453 -14.65 -7.58 -9.85
CA GLY A 453 -14.14 -6.29 -10.28
C GLY A 453 -14.32 -6.12 -11.78
N ASP A 454 -14.85 -4.97 -12.19
CA ASP A 454 -14.98 -4.56 -13.59
C ASP A 454 -14.25 -3.24 -13.76
N GLU A 455 -13.35 -3.14 -14.74
CA GLU A 455 -12.66 -1.90 -15.06
C GLU A 455 -12.74 -1.62 -16.55
N LYS A 456 -13.08 -0.39 -16.89
CA LYS A 456 -13.00 0.16 -18.24
C LYS A 456 -11.98 1.28 -18.25
N TRP A 457 -10.92 1.11 -19.02
CA TRP A 457 -9.89 2.12 -19.23
C TRP A 457 -9.86 2.58 -20.68
N ILE A 458 -9.93 3.89 -20.87
CA ILE A 458 -9.89 4.51 -22.21
C ILE A 458 -8.73 5.49 -22.22
N TYR A 459 -7.92 5.41 -23.26
CA TYR A 459 -6.87 6.36 -23.56
C TYR A 459 -6.79 6.63 -25.05
N ASN A 460 -7.12 7.86 -25.45
CA ASN A 460 -7.10 8.29 -26.84
C ASN A 460 -5.99 9.31 -27.04
N GLU A 461 -5.04 9.00 -27.90
CA GLU A 461 -4.03 9.95 -28.34
C GLU A 461 -4.57 10.67 -29.59
N TYR A 462 -4.78 11.99 -29.49
CA TYR A 462 -5.23 12.81 -30.62
C TYR A 462 -4.13 13.00 -31.64
N ALA A 463 -4.50 13.29 -32.89
CA ALA A 463 -3.58 13.59 -33.98
C ALA A 463 -2.56 14.65 -33.56
N SER A 464 -1.30 14.48 -33.96
CA SER A 464 -0.14 15.26 -33.56
C SER A 464 0.41 15.07 -32.14
N SER A 465 -0.24 14.24 -31.33
CA SER A 465 0.35 13.86 -30.02
C SER A 465 1.62 13.05 -30.24
N THR A 466 2.58 13.18 -29.32
CA THR A 466 3.90 12.53 -29.42
C THR A 466 4.59 12.79 -30.79
N GLY A 467 4.66 14.07 -31.17
CA GLY A 467 5.56 14.55 -32.21
C GLY A 467 5.41 13.93 -33.59
N GLY A 468 4.33 13.98 -34.24
CA GLY A 468 4.24 13.60 -35.66
C GLY A 468 4.16 12.11 -35.97
N ARG A 469 4.41 11.22 -35.00
CA ARG A 469 4.23 9.78 -35.21
C ARG A 469 2.77 9.40 -35.34
N ASN A 470 1.88 10.20 -34.76
CA ASN A 470 0.46 9.93 -34.73
C ASN A 470 -0.33 11.02 -35.46
N GLN A 471 -0.32 10.98 -36.83
CA GLN A 471 -1.03 11.98 -37.60
C GLN A 471 -2.56 11.86 -37.54
N MET A 472 -3.08 10.65 -37.21
CA MET A 472 -4.52 10.36 -37.30
C MET A 472 -5.14 10.09 -35.92
N GLY A 473 -4.33 9.92 -34.89
CA GLY A 473 -4.75 9.56 -33.55
C GLY A 473 -4.72 8.05 -33.27
N THR A 474 -4.59 7.68 -32.01
CA THR A 474 -4.60 6.29 -31.53
C THR A 474 -5.74 6.07 -30.54
N MET A 475 -6.50 5.02 -30.70
CA MET A 475 -7.54 4.60 -29.77
C MET A 475 -7.01 3.43 -28.91
N LYS A 476 -7.21 3.52 -27.59
CA LYS A 476 -7.00 2.40 -26.67
C LYS A 476 -8.23 2.27 -25.78
N ASP A 477 -8.89 1.11 -25.84
CA ASP A 477 -10.02 0.74 -24.96
C ASP A 477 -9.68 -0.62 -24.34
N SER A 478 -9.48 -0.64 -23.02
CA SER A 478 -9.20 -1.85 -22.25
C SER A 478 -10.36 -2.14 -21.32
N ARG A 479 -10.83 -3.38 -21.34
CA ARG A 479 -11.85 -3.88 -20.43
C ARG A 479 -11.29 -5.06 -19.67
N ILE A 480 -11.29 -4.95 -18.34
CA ILE A 480 -10.71 -5.94 -17.45
C ILE A 480 -11.78 -6.41 -16.48
N PHE A 481 -11.91 -7.72 -16.37
CA PHE A 481 -12.80 -8.38 -15.44
C PHE A 481 -11.98 -9.27 -14.53
N SER A 482 -12.28 -9.22 -13.26
CA SER A 482 -11.68 -10.10 -12.27
C SER A 482 -12.76 -10.64 -11.34
N GLU A 483 -12.72 -11.96 -11.09
CA GLU A 483 -13.66 -12.64 -10.21
C GLU A 483 -12.93 -13.54 -9.24
N GLN A 484 -13.40 -13.58 -8.00
CA GLN A 484 -12.94 -14.53 -7.02
C GLN A 484 -14.14 -15.14 -6.29
N MET A 485 -14.13 -16.46 -6.23
CA MET A 485 -15.00 -17.22 -5.34
C MET A 485 -14.13 -17.92 -4.29
N TYR A 486 -14.38 -17.62 -3.04
CA TYR A 486 -13.70 -18.20 -1.89
C TYR A 486 -14.73 -18.90 -0.99
N GLY A 487 -14.39 -20.07 -0.49
CA GLY A 487 -15.16 -20.70 0.56
C GLY A 487 -14.27 -21.50 1.50
N ASP A 488 -14.68 -21.61 2.76
CA ASP A 488 -14.05 -22.44 3.75
C ASP A 488 -15.03 -23.06 4.74
N PHE A 489 -14.55 -24.12 5.36
CA PHE A 489 -15.21 -24.81 6.45
C PHE A 489 -14.20 -25.04 7.57
N LEU A 490 -14.59 -24.67 8.82
CA LEU A 490 -13.77 -24.75 10.01
C LEU A 490 -14.52 -25.53 11.10
N ALA A 491 -13.85 -26.47 11.73
CA ALA A 491 -14.29 -27.11 12.96
C ALA A 491 -13.32 -26.72 14.09
N SER A 492 -13.80 -26.06 15.12
CA SER A 492 -12.99 -25.53 16.22
C SER A 492 -13.42 -26.15 17.53
N TYR A 493 -12.44 -26.63 18.30
CA TYR A 493 -12.63 -27.18 19.64
C TYR A 493 -11.72 -26.47 20.63
N ASN A 494 -12.30 -25.91 21.68
CA ASN A 494 -11.59 -25.23 22.77
C ASN A 494 -12.01 -25.82 24.11
N LYS A 495 -11.04 -26.20 24.92
CA LYS A 495 -11.31 -26.72 26.27
C LYS A 495 -10.20 -26.35 27.25
N THR A 496 -10.62 -26.04 28.49
CA THR A 496 -9.73 -25.81 29.61
C THR A 496 -10.05 -26.88 30.64
N TRP A 497 -9.01 -27.52 31.18
CA TRP A 497 -9.10 -28.51 32.27
C TRP A 497 -8.43 -27.95 33.53
N GLU A 498 -9.17 -27.98 34.65
CA GLU A 498 -8.67 -27.59 35.96
C GLU A 498 -7.92 -26.26 36.01
N GLU A 499 -8.31 -25.31 35.13
CA GLU A 499 -7.61 -24.01 34.95
C GLU A 499 -6.09 -24.15 34.66
N THR A 500 -5.62 -25.40 34.47
CA THR A 500 -4.20 -25.73 34.33
C THR A 500 -3.80 -25.96 32.88
N TYR A 501 -4.61 -26.69 32.11
CA TYR A 501 -4.33 -27.04 30.73
C TYR A 501 -5.40 -26.49 29.81
N THR A 502 -4.96 -25.89 28.74
CA THR A 502 -5.84 -25.41 27.63
C THR A 502 -5.49 -26.10 26.32
N LEU A 503 -6.49 -26.47 25.57
CA LEU A 503 -6.33 -27.01 24.21
C LEU A 503 -7.29 -26.29 23.27
N SER A 504 -6.74 -25.67 22.23
CA SER A 504 -7.50 -25.10 21.13
C SER A 504 -7.09 -25.79 19.84
N VAL A 505 -8.02 -26.44 19.16
CA VAL A 505 -7.78 -27.12 17.89
C VAL A 505 -8.75 -26.57 16.86
N THR A 506 -8.24 -26.20 15.69
CA THR A 506 -9.07 -25.88 14.53
C THR A 506 -8.59 -26.65 13.33
N ALA A 507 -9.49 -27.40 12.69
CA ALA A 507 -9.24 -28.08 11.44
C ALA A 507 -10.22 -27.56 10.38
N GLY A 508 -9.77 -27.51 9.13
CA GLY A 508 -10.62 -26.97 8.08
C GLY A 508 -10.13 -27.27 6.66
N SER A 509 -10.96 -26.85 5.74
CA SER A 509 -10.66 -26.87 4.30
C SER A 509 -11.07 -25.56 3.66
N SER A 510 -10.41 -25.18 2.58
CA SER A 510 -10.78 -24.01 1.79
C SER A 510 -10.62 -24.25 0.31
N PHE A 511 -11.41 -23.54 -0.50
CA PHE A 511 -11.23 -23.47 -1.92
C PHE A 511 -11.24 -22.02 -2.39
N THR A 512 -10.44 -21.73 -3.41
CA THR A 512 -10.40 -20.42 -4.08
C THR A 512 -10.41 -20.67 -5.57
N LYS A 513 -11.32 -20.01 -6.28
CA LYS A 513 -11.31 -19.89 -7.74
C LYS A 513 -11.12 -18.42 -8.09
N THR A 514 -10.09 -18.10 -8.86
CA THR A 514 -9.84 -16.76 -9.37
C THR A 514 -9.87 -16.78 -10.88
N THR A 515 -10.62 -15.88 -11.49
CA THR A 515 -10.70 -15.69 -12.94
C THR A 515 -10.33 -14.23 -13.26
N GLY A 516 -9.40 -14.04 -14.18
CA GLY A 516 -9.07 -12.74 -14.74
C GLY A 516 -9.23 -12.79 -16.26
N SER A 517 -9.93 -11.82 -16.83
CA SER A 517 -10.00 -11.66 -18.27
C SER A 517 -9.79 -10.20 -18.67
N SER A 518 -9.18 -9.99 -19.83
CA SER A 518 -9.07 -8.65 -20.41
C SER A 518 -9.33 -8.70 -21.91
N VAL A 519 -9.88 -7.63 -22.43
CA VAL A 519 -9.98 -7.36 -23.85
C VAL A 519 -9.37 -5.98 -24.08
N ASP A 520 -8.28 -5.92 -24.84
CA ASP A 520 -7.57 -4.71 -25.18
C ASP A 520 -7.77 -4.43 -26.67
N LEU A 521 -8.38 -3.30 -27.00
CA LEU A 521 -8.57 -2.81 -28.36
C LEU A 521 -7.64 -1.65 -28.62
N ILE A 522 -6.74 -1.77 -29.60
CA ILE A 522 -5.82 -0.71 -29.99
C ILE A 522 -5.97 -0.41 -31.49
N GLY A 523 -6.46 0.78 -31.77
CA GLY A 523 -6.45 1.35 -33.14
C GLY A 523 -5.22 2.23 -33.30
N TRP A 524 -4.28 1.84 -34.17
CA TRP A 524 -2.98 2.52 -34.29
C TRP A 524 -3.05 3.66 -35.30
N GLY A 525 -2.57 4.84 -34.90
CA GLY A 525 -2.22 5.91 -35.83
C GLY A 525 -0.89 5.59 -36.50
N ASP A 526 -0.84 5.63 -37.83
CA ASP A 526 0.41 5.45 -38.58
C ASP A 526 0.96 6.80 -39.01
N SER A 527 2.28 6.89 -39.13
CA SER A 527 3.01 8.10 -39.52
C SER A 527 2.88 8.43 -41.00
N LYS A 528 2.34 7.54 -41.82
CA LYS A 528 2.24 7.73 -43.27
C LYS A 528 0.79 7.65 -43.73
N PHE A 529 0.12 8.78 -43.73
CA PHE A 529 -1.09 8.92 -44.49
C PHE A 529 -0.74 9.11 -45.97
N ALA A 530 -1.12 8.15 -46.81
CA ALA A 530 -1.13 8.30 -48.25
C ALA A 530 -2.48 7.80 -48.76
N VAL A 531 -3.03 8.42 -49.77
CA VAL A 531 -4.19 7.89 -50.48
C VAL A 531 -3.64 7.12 -51.67
N VAL A 532 -3.75 5.80 -51.65
CA VAL A 532 -3.40 4.91 -52.78
C VAL A 532 -4.70 4.34 -53.30
N ASP A 533 -4.95 4.46 -54.57
CA ASP A 533 -6.19 4.04 -55.26
C ASP A 533 -7.48 4.56 -54.61
N GLY A 534 -7.46 5.81 -54.17
CA GLY A 534 -8.62 6.45 -53.55
C GLY A 534 -8.92 5.99 -52.12
N LYS A 535 -8.08 5.13 -51.53
CA LYS A 535 -8.19 4.68 -50.15
C LYS A 535 -7.06 5.24 -49.30
N PRO A 536 -7.36 5.70 -48.06
CA PRO A 536 -6.30 6.10 -47.14
C PRO A 536 -5.44 4.87 -46.76
N THR A 537 -4.14 5.04 -46.81
CA THR A 537 -3.16 4.00 -46.46
C THR A 537 -2.67 4.13 -45.01
N GLY A 538 -3.16 5.12 -44.27
CA GLY A 538 -2.92 5.29 -42.85
C GLY A 538 -3.79 4.36 -42.00
N SER A 539 -3.52 4.32 -40.73
CA SER A 539 -4.21 3.45 -39.77
C SER A 539 -5.58 3.97 -39.31
N ALA A 540 -5.97 5.17 -39.70
CA ALA A 540 -7.32 5.72 -39.46
C ALA A 540 -7.82 6.49 -40.70
N TYR A 541 -9.12 6.47 -40.97
CA TYR A 541 -9.73 7.18 -42.10
C TYR A 541 -9.94 8.67 -41.81
N TYR A 542 -10.23 9.00 -40.55
CA TYR A 542 -10.49 10.40 -40.12
C TYR A 542 -9.72 10.68 -38.83
N PRO A 543 -9.03 11.83 -38.71
CA PRO A 543 -8.30 12.23 -37.54
C PRO A 543 -9.24 12.39 -36.31
N ASN A 544 -8.78 12.00 -35.14
CA ASN A 544 -9.45 12.25 -33.86
C ASN A 544 -10.86 11.65 -33.74
N ILE A 545 -11.21 10.64 -34.55
CA ILE A 545 -12.44 9.86 -34.43
C ILE A 545 -12.09 8.49 -33.84
N PHE A 546 -12.37 8.30 -32.55
CA PHE A 546 -11.99 7.12 -31.78
C PHE A 546 -13.09 6.06 -31.83
N SER A 547 -13.18 5.37 -32.94
CA SER A 547 -14.12 4.28 -33.19
C SER A 547 -13.40 3.13 -33.89
N PRO A 548 -13.63 1.87 -33.53
CA PRO A 548 -13.04 0.72 -34.20
C PRO A 548 -13.23 0.75 -35.72
N ALA A 549 -14.38 1.24 -36.18
CA ALA A 549 -14.70 1.37 -37.61
C ALA A 549 -13.85 2.42 -38.36
N ASN A 550 -13.19 3.33 -37.63
CA ASN A 550 -12.35 4.38 -38.21
C ASN A 550 -10.90 3.93 -38.43
N TYR A 551 -10.48 2.79 -37.84
CA TYR A 551 -9.09 2.34 -37.93
C TYR A 551 -8.96 1.21 -38.95
N TYR A 552 -8.07 1.39 -39.93
CA TYR A 552 -7.75 0.35 -40.89
C TYR A 552 -7.00 -0.82 -40.24
N ARG A 553 -6.17 -0.53 -39.25
CA ARG A 553 -5.44 -1.52 -38.47
C ARG A 553 -5.87 -1.47 -36.99
N MET A 554 -6.51 -2.52 -36.57
CA MET A 554 -6.88 -2.75 -35.17
C MET A 554 -6.07 -3.94 -34.65
N SER A 555 -5.54 -3.82 -33.45
CA SER A 555 -5.10 -4.95 -32.65
C SER A 555 -6.12 -5.25 -31.58
N THR A 556 -6.49 -6.51 -31.46
CA THR A 556 -7.36 -7.00 -30.40
C THR A 556 -6.60 -8.06 -29.65
N THR A 557 -6.32 -7.81 -28.39
CA THR A 557 -5.70 -8.79 -27.50
C THR A 557 -6.71 -9.23 -26.48
N GLU A 558 -6.96 -10.54 -26.41
CA GLU A 558 -7.83 -11.15 -25.42
C GLU A 558 -7.01 -12.04 -24.49
N SER A 559 -7.21 -11.91 -23.19
CA SER A 559 -6.54 -12.74 -22.19
C SER A 559 -7.56 -13.33 -21.22
N LEU A 560 -7.46 -14.64 -20.98
CA LEU A 560 -8.23 -15.33 -19.95
C LEU A 560 -7.29 -16.14 -19.08
N LYS A 561 -7.36 -15.93 -17.77
CA LYS A 561 -6.57 -16.66 -16.77
C LYS A 561 -7.51 -17.21 -15.70
N GLU A 562 -7.48 -18.49 -15.47
CA GLU A 562 -8.21 -19.12 -14.36
C GLU A 562 -7.23 -19.89 -13.49
N LYS A 563 -7.41 -19.76 -12.18
CA LYS A 563 -6.62 -20.46 -11.16
C LYS A 563 -7.53 -21.01 -10.08
N ARG A 564 -7.25 -22.25 -9.65
CA ARG A 564 -7.94 -22.90 -8.54
C ARG A 564 -6.93 -23.35 -7.51
N LEU A 565 -7.25 -23.11 -6.25
CA LEU A 565 -6.47 -23.54 -5.10
C LEU A 565 -7.40 -24.23 -4.11
N ASN A 566 -7.14 -25.49 -3.82
CA ASN A 566 -7.83 -26.26 -2.79
C ASN A 566 -6.87 -26.54 -1.64
N SER A 567 -7.39 -26.57 -0.42
CA SER A 567 -6.53 -26.71 0.75
C SER A 567 -7.19 -27.46 1.88
N VAL A 568 -6.38 -28.18 2.66
CA VAL A 568 -6.76 -28.68 3.99
C VAL A 568 -5.72 -28.24 5.00
N PHE A 569 -6.17 -27.91 6.21
CA PHE A 569 -5.28 -27.39 7.25
C PHE A 569 -5.78 -27.73 8.66
N ALA A 570 -4.85 -27.73 9.60
CA ALA A 570 -5.15 -27.85 11.02
C ALA A 570 -4.17 -27.01 11.83
N THR A 571 -4.65 -26.44 12.93
CA THR A 571 -3.83 -25.78 13.93
C THR A 571 -4.24 -26.25 15.32
N ALA A 572 -3.25 -26.47 16.19
CA ALA A 572 -3.46 -26.80 17.58
C ALA A 572 -2.59 -25.89 18.46
N GLN A 573 -3.18 -25.36 19.52
CA GLN A 573 -2.47 -24.66 20.58
C GLN A 573 -2.71 -25.42 21.89
N PHE A 574 -1.63 -25.79 22.53
CA PHE A 574 -1.63 -26.36 23.90
C PHE A 574 -1.10 -25.31 24.86
N GLY A 575 -1.83 -25.07 25.96
CA GLY A 575 -1.44 -24.14 27.01
C GLY A 575 -1.29 -24.85 28.37
N TYR A 576 -0.31 -24.39 29.16
CA TYR A 576 -0.07 -24.86 30.51
C TYR A 576 0.01 -23.67 31.47
N LYS A 577 -0.85 -23.69 32.51
CA LYS A 577 -0.94 -22.65 33.56
C LYS A 577 -1.00 -21.22 33.03
N GLU A 578 -1.71 -21.02 31.92
CA GLU A 578 -1.76 -19.71 31.20
C GLU A 578 -0.40 -19.04 30.96
N GLY A 579 0.69 -19.79 31.14
CA GLY A 579 2.04 -19.25 31.05
C GLY A 579 2.91 -19.86 29.94
N LEU A 580 2.68 -21.12 29.55
CA LEU A 580 3.41 -21.77 28.44
C LEU A 580 2.44 -22.15 27.34
N PHE A 581 2.78 -21.84 26.12
CA PHE A 581 1.98 -22.19 24.95
C PHE A 581 2.84 -22.81 23.85
N LEU A 582 2.30 -23.85 23.22
CA LEU A 582 2.88 -24.52 22.07
C LEU A 582 1.85 -24.50 20.92
N ASP A 583 2.22 -23.89 19.81
CA ASP A 583 1.44 -23.82 18.59
C ASP A 583 2.00 -24.78 17.54
N VAL A 584 1.14 -25.57 16.91
CA VAL A 584 1.49 -26.41 15.76
C VAL A 584 0.47 -26.18 14.68
N THR A 585 0.94 -25.89 13.46
CA THR A 585 0.08 -25.71 12.28
C THR A 585 0.59 -26.58 11.15
N ALA A 586 -0.33 -27.20 10.44
CA ALA A 586 -0.06 -27.97 9.23
C ALA A 586 -1.08 -27.59 8.16
N ARG A 587 -0.60 -27.40 6.93
CA ARG A 587 -1.43 -27.11 5.76
C ARG A 587 -0.91 -27.82 4.53
N ASN A 588 -1.82 -28.30 3.69
CA ASN A 588 -1.51 -28.80 2.37
C ASN A 588 -2.38 -28.09 1.32
N ASP A 589 -1.73 -27.60 0.26
CA ASP A 589 -2.36 -26.91 -0.86
C ASP A 589 -2.22 -27.74 -2.15
N TRP A 590 -3.24 -27.69 -3.01
CA TRP A 590 -3.25 -28.17 -4.38
C TRP A 590 -3.56 -27.03 -5.32
N SER A 591 -2.59 -26.66 -6.20
CA SER A 591 -2.73 -25.54 -7.13
C SER A 591 -2.87 -26.01 -8.57
N SER A 592 -3.87 -25.48 -9.28
CA SER A 592 -4.01 -25.75 -10.72
C SER A 592 -2.89 -25.14 -11.57
N ALA A 593 -2.14 -24.17 -11.06
CA ALA A 593 -0.97 -23.61 -11.75
C ALA A 593 0.19 -24.59 -11.89
N LEU A 594 0.22 -25.63 -11.03
CA LEU A 594 1.19 -26.72 -11.06
C LEU A 594 0.66 -27.99 -11.74
N ALA A 595 -0.49 -27.91 -12.42
CA ALA A 595 -0.99 -29.03 -13.20
C ALA A 595 0.07 -29.52 -14.20
N TYR A 596 0.11 -30.84 -14.44
CA TYR A 596 1.07 -31.52 -15.30
C TYR A 596 2.52 -31.55 -14.77
N THR A 597 2.72 -31.24 -13.49
CA THR A 597 4.00 -31.44 -12.79
C THR A 597 3.86 -32.52 -11.72
N ASP A 598 4.98 -33.04 -11.23
CA ASP A 598 5.02 -33.96 -10.08
C ASP A 598 4.73 -33.24 -8.75
N GLY A 599 4.74 -31.92 -8.74
CA GLY A 599 4.62 -31.04 -7.56
C GLY A 599 3.28 -30.33 -7.38
N VAL A 600 2.15 -30.92 -7.83
CA VAL A 600 0.80 -30.33 -7.71
C VAL A 600 0.40 -30.02 -6.26
N SER A 601 0.94 -30.78 -5.31
CA SER A 601 0.65 -30.70 -3.87
C SER A 601 1.87 -30.26 -3.08
N PHE A 602 1.67 -29.36 -2.13
CA PHE A 602 2.75 -28.87 -1.28
C PHE A 602 2.29 -28.69 0.18
N PHE A 603 3.14 -29.17 1.09
CA PHE A 603 2.88 -29.23 2.52
C PHE A 603 3.68 -28.19 3.28
N TYR A 604 3.02 -27.51 4.24
CA TYR A 604 3.60 -26.44 5.08
C TYR A 604 3.42 -26.74 6.56
N PRO A 605 4.48 -27.05 7.30
CA PRO A 605 4.44 -27.09 8.76
C PRO A 605 4.84 -25.75 9.36
N SER A 606 4.29 -25.45 10.54
CA SER A 606 4.73 -24.37 11.42
C SER A 606 4.66 -24.83 12.85
N VAL A 607 5.67 -24.48 13.66
CA VAL A 607 5.70 -24.70 15.09
C VAL A 607 6.15 -23.45 15.80
N GLY A 608 5.53 -23.14 16.93
CA GLY A 608 5.89 -21.98 17.73
C GLY A 608 5.66 -22.26 19.21
N ALA A 609 6.44 -21.60 20.05
CA ALA A 609 6.31 -21.65 21.49
C ALA A 609 6.35 -20.25 22.08
N SER A 610 5.59 -20.01 23.13
CA SER A 610 5.68 -18.80 23.94
C SER A 610 5.62 -19.11 25.42
N ALA A 611 6.33 -18.32 26.24
CA ALA A 611 6.42 -18.45 27.67
C ALA A 611 6.23 -17.10 28.35
N LEU A 612 5.18 -16.95 29.14
CA LEU A 612 4.95 -15.82 30.05
C LEU A 612 5.65 -16.15 31.37
N LEU A 613 6.86 -15.64 31.53
CA LEU A 613 7.70 -15.96 32.68
C LEU A 613 7.16 -15.33 33.97
N ASP A 614 6.42 -14.24 33.90
CA ASP A 614 5.72 -13.58 34.99
C ASP A 614 4.65 -14.47 35.66
N LYS A 615 4.20 -15.54 35.01
CA LYS A 615 3.30 -16.56 35.61
C LYS A 615 4.02 -17.58 36.48
N PHE A 616 5.35 -17.67 36.36
CA PHE A 616 6.15 -18.66 37.11
C PHE A 616 7.19 -18.02 38.02
N ILE A 617 7.60 -16.77 37.72
CA ILE A 617 8.63 -16.04 38.44
C ILE A 617 8.05 -14.68 38.84
N ASP A 618 8.11 -14.36 40.12
CA ASP A 618 7.74 -13.02 40.59
C ASP A 618 8.89 -12.04 40.32
N PHE A 619 8.71 -11.19 39.33
CA PHE A 619 9.64 -10.10 38.98
C PHE A 619 9.36 -8.79 39.76
N GLY A 620 8.41 -8.80 40.68
CA GLY A 620 7.99 -7.64 41.46
C GLY A 620 7.01 -6.73 40.72
N LYS A 621 6.55 -5.67 41.39
CA LYS A 621 5.42 -4.82 40.97
C LYS A 621 5.66 -4.01 39.68
N ASN A 622 6.90 -3.93 39.20
CA ASN A 622 7.25 -3.16 38.04
C ASN A 622 7.22 -3.96 36.72
N VAL A 623 7.04 -5.27 36.79
CA VAL A 623 6.93 -6.16 35.63
C VAL A 623 5.51 -6.72 35.59
N ASN A 624 4.73 -6.30 34.61
CA ASN A 624 3.34 -6.71 34.43
C ASN A 624 3.21 -7.89 33.46
N MET A 625 4.12 -7.97 32.48
CA MET A 625 4.24 -9.07 31.55
C MET A 625 5.69 -9.25 31.13
N PHE A 626 6.15 -10.49 31.08
CA PHE A 626 7.46 -10.88 30.55
C PHE A 626 7.30 -12.13 29.69
N LYS A 627 7.22 -11.94 28.38
CA LYS A 627 6.95 -13.01 27.42
C LYS A 627 8.12 -13.22 26.48
N LEU A 628 8.56 -14.46 26.37
CA LEU A 628 9.49 -14.93 25.32
C LEU A 628 8.70 -15.71 24.27
N ARG A 629 9.09 -15.61 23.03
CA ARG A 629 8.48 -16.33 21.91
C ARG A 629 9.51 -16.77 20.88
N ALA A 630 9.25 -17.93 20.29
CA ALA A 630 10.04 -18.45 19.17
C ALA A 630 9.13 -19.23 18.23
N SER A 631 9.36 -19.09 16.93
CA SER A 631 8.61 -19.84 15.93
C SER A 631 9.48 -20.17 14.71
N TYR A 632 9.18 -21.32 14.11
CA TYR A 632 9.73 -21.74 12.84
C TYR A 632 8.61 -22.19 11.91
N SER A 633 8.64 -21.71 10.68
CA SER A 633 7.61 -22.02 9.69
C SER A 633 8.21 -22.22 8.30
N MET A 634 7.52 -23.04 7.55
CA MET A 634 7.70 -23.15 6.12
C MET A 634 6.41 -22.72 5.42
N VAL A 635 6.51 -21.91 4.37
CA VAL A 635 5.37 -21.52 3.53
C VAL A 635 5.84 -21.50 2.07
N GLY A 636 5.03 -22.08 1.16
CA GLY A 636 5.29 -21.97 -0.26
C GLY A 636 4.81 -20.65 -0.82
N ASN A 637 5.30 -20.24 -1.97
CA ASN A 637 4.72 -19.19 -2.78
C ASN A 637 4.28 -19.83 -4.11
N ASP A 638 3.04 -19.56 -4.52
CA ASP A 638 2.47 -20.18 -5.70
C ASP A 638 3.06 -19.54 -6.98
N VAL A 639 2.91 -20.23 -8.09
CA VAL A 639 3.46 -19.84 -9.38
C VAL A 639 2.37 -19.25 -10.30
N PRO A 640 2.75 -18.43 -11.31
CA PRO A 640 1.83 -18.00 -12.35
C PRO A 640 1.24 -19.19 -13.13
N VAL A 641 0.04 -19.00 -13.67
CA VAL A 641 -0.61 -20.01 -14.53
C VAL A 641 0.10 -20.14 -15.88
N PHE A 642 -0.07 -21.28 -16.54
CA PHE A 642 0.41 -21.59 -17.89
C PHE A 642 1.94 -21.73 -18.07
N MET A 643 2.71 -21.92 -16.99
CA MET A 643 4.15 -22.16 -17.08
C MET A 643 4.49 -23.62 -17.44
N THR A 644 3.54 -24.53 -17.26
CA THR A 644 3.76 -25.98 -17.41
C THR A 644 3.42 -26.53 -18.79
N ASN A 645 2.80 -25.71 -19.65
CA ASN A 645 2.32 -26.10 -20.97
C ASN A 645 2.86 -25.19 -22.08
N LEU A 646 3.05 -25.78 -23.28
CA LEU A 646 3.21 -24.99 -24.51
C LEU A 646 1.89 -24.32 -24.85
N ARG A 647 1.92 -23.04 -25.14
CA ARG A 647 0.76 -22.24 -25.50
C ARG A 647 1.07 -21.40 -26.71
N TYR A 648 0.31 -21.61 -27.78
CA TYR A 648 0.29 -20.71 -28.92
C TYR A 648 -0.67 -19.56 -28.63
N GLU A 649 -0.33 -18.36 -29.03
CA GLU A 649 -1.19 -17.19 -28.94
C GLU A 649 -1.76 -16.84 -30.31
N LEU A 650 -3.06 -16.56 -30.35
CA LEU A 650 -3.70 -16.06 -31.55
C LEU A 650 -3.38 -14.58 -31.67
N ALA A 651 -2.61 -14.21 -32.66
CA ALA A 651 -2.24 -12.85 -32.96
C ALA A 651 -3.20 -12.23 -34.00
N ASP A 652 -2.98 -10.96 -34.32
CA ASP A 652 -3.79 -10.23 -35.29
C ASP A 652 -3.90 -10.97 -36.63
N GLN A 653 -5.07 -10.88 -37.25
CA GLN A 653 -5.40 -11.49 -38.54
C GLN A 653 -5.35 -13.03 -38.54
N GLY A 654 -5.53 -13.65 -37.38
CA GLY A 654 -5.58 -15.12 -37.25
C GLY A 654 -4.22 -15.80 -37.33
N SER A 655 -3.12 -15.09 -37.26
CA SER A 655 -1.78 -15.69 -37.18
C SER A 655 -1.55 -16.31 -35.80
N LEU A 656 -0.81 -17.41 -35.74
CA LEU A 656 -0.41 -18.06 -34.50
C LEU A 656 1.00 -17.64 -34.13
N THR A 657 1.16 -17.01 -32.98
CA THR A 657 2.47 -16.75 -32.39
C THR A 657 2.93 -18.00 -31.63
N PRO A 658 4.09 -18.58 -31.98
CA PRO A 658 4.63 -19.73 -31.28
C PRO A 658 5.03 -19.35 -29.84
N PRO A 659 5.02 -20.33 -28.92
CA PRO A 659 5.45 -20.08 -27.54
C PRO A 659 6.92 -19.68 -27.50
N GLU A 660 7.25 -18.64 -26.72
CA GLU A 660 8.64 -18.22 -26.53
C GLU A 660 9.33 -19.00 -25.39
N ASN A 661 8.53 -19.56 -24.46
CA ASN A 661 9.04 -20.21 -23.26
C ASN A 661 8.86 -21.73 -23.33
N ALA A 662 9.89 -22.47 -22.94
CA ALA A 662 9.81 -23.92 -22.76
C ALA A 662 8.86 -24.28 -21.61
N PRO A 663 8.02 -25.34 -21.75
CA PRO A 663 7.18 -25.79 -20.66
C PRO A 663 8.03 -26.34 -19.51
N PHE A 664 7.72 -25.97 -18.29
CA PHE A 664 8.50 -26.34 -17.12
C PHE A 664 7.81 -27.48 -16.34
N LYS A 665 8.07 -28.72 -16.73
CA LYS A 665 7.44 -29.91 -16.14
C LYS A 665 7.91 -30.23 -14.72
N THR A 666 9.12 -29.82 -14.36
CA THR A 666 9.70 -30.02 -13.01
C THR A 666 9.54 -28.80 -12.11
N LEU A 667 8.65 -27.87 -12.46
CA LEU A 667 8.37 -26.66 -11.70
C LEU A 667 7.94 -27.00 -10.27
N LYS A 668 8.60 -26.37 -9.32
CA LYS A 668 8.29 -26.47 -7.89
C LYS A 668 7.88 -25.10 -7.39
N PRO A 669 6.99 -25.01 -6.40
CA PRO A 669 6.70 -23.74 -5.74
C PRO A 669 7.93 -23.20 -5.02
N GLU A 670 8.08 -21.89 -4.96
CA GLU A 670 9.08 -21.27 -4.10
C GLU A 670 8.80 -21.65 -2.65
N LYS A 671 9.83 -21.75 -1.84
CA LYS A 671 9.72 -22.20 -0.44
C LYS A 671 10.40 -21.20 0.49
N THR A 672 9.62 -20.53 1.32
CA THR A 672 10.10 -19.61 2.36
C THR A 672 10.18 -20.33 3.70
N ASN A 673 11.38 -20.43 4.25
CA ASN A 673 11.64 -20.87 5.61
C ASN A 673 11.87 -19.63 6.47
N SER A 674 11.21 -19.57 7.61
CA SER A 674 11.27 -18.41 8.51
C SER A 674 11.50 -18.84 9.96
N LEU A 675 12.53 -18.27 10.57
CA LEU A 675 12.80 -18.33 12.00
C LEU A 675 12.50 -16.97 12.62
N GLU A 676 11.78 -16.96 13.72
CA GLU A 676 11.48 -15.75 14.48
C GLU A 676 11.69 -16.01 15.96
N VAL A 677 12.40 -15.10 16.65
CA VAL A 677 12.58 -15.10 18.11
C VAL A 677 12.25 -13.72 18.62
N GLY A 678 11.50 -13.62 19.70
CA GLY A 678 11.07 -12.32 20.21
C GLY A 678 10.85 -12.29 21.71
N PHE A 679 10.75 -11.06 22.18
CA PHE A 679 10.44 -10.67 23.52
C PHE A 679 9.33 -9.62 23.50
N ASP A 680 8.28 -9.83 24.31
CA ASP A 680 7.24 -8.84 24.56
C ASP A 680 7.19 -8.60 26.08
N GLY A 681 7.26 -7.34 26.49
CA GLY A 681 7.26 -6.97 27.91
C GLY A 681 6.40 -5.75 28.16
N THR A 682 5.69 -5.75 29.29
CA THR A 682 4.93 -4.62 29.80
C THR A 682 5.38 -4.32 31.22
N PHE A 683 5.73 -3.05 31.47
CA PHE A 683 6.39 -2.63 32.70
C PHE A 683 5.72 -1.40 33.33
N PHE A 684 6.05 -1.13 34.61
CA PHE A 684 5.67 0.06 35.37
C PHE A 684 4.16 0.30 35.39
N GLN A 685 3.38 -0.73 35.78
CA GLN A 685 1.91 -0.67 35.83
C GLN A 685 1.32 -0.37 34.43
N ASN A 686 1.77 -1.12 33.44
CA ASN A 686 1.34 -1.05 32.04
C ASN A 686 1.67 0.30 31.33
N ARG A 687 2.67 1.04 31.81
CA ARG A 687 3.08 2.31 31.18
C ARG A 687 4.09 2.16 30.07
N LEU A 688 4.94 1.14 30.13
CA LEU A 688 5.98 0.88 29.12
C LEU A 688 5.74 -0.47 28.47
N ASP A 689 5.52 -0.46 27.17
CA ASP A 689 5.45 -1.65 26.33
C ASP A 689 6.73 -1.76 25.50
N VAL A 690 7.29 -2.97 25.47
CA VAL A 690 8.51 -3.29 24.72
C VAL A 690 8.25 -4.51 23.86
N ASN A 691 8.48 -4.41 22.56
CA ASN A 691 8.43 -5.52 21.63
C ASN A 691 9.74 -5.59 20.87
N LEU A 692 10.44 -6.71 20.96
CA LEU A 692 11.70 -6.98 20.28
C LEU A 692 11.53 -8.24 19.45
N THR A 693 11.94 -8.21 18.19
CA THR A 693 11.88 -9.37 17.30
C THR A 693 13.16 -9.46 16.47
N TYR A 694 13.79 -10.61 16.50
CA TYR A 694 14.78 -11.02 15.50
C TYR A 694 14.12 -11.98 14.52
N TYR A 695 14.39 -11.84 13.25
CA TYR A 695 13.91 -12.77 12.22
C TYR A 695 14.99 -13.09 11.20
N LYS A 696 14.87 -14.30 10.63
CA LYS A 696 15.67 -14.75 9.50
C LYS A 696 14.79 -15.57 8.57
N THR A 697 14.72 -15.18 7.29
CA THR A 697 13.93 -15.84 6.26
C THR A 697 14.81 -16.19 5.05
N ASN A 698 14.62 -17.40 4.51
CA ASN A 698 15.27 -17.85 3.28
C ASN A 698 14.18 -18.32 2.32
N THR A 699 14.11 -17.70 1.12
CA THR A 699 13.22 -18.12 0.05
C THR A 699 14.04 -18.83 -1.01
N LYS A 700 13.81 -20.13 -1.11
CA LYS A 700 14.51 -21.08 -2.00
C LYS A 700 13.62 -21.50 -3.18
N ASN A 701 14.21 -22.16 -4.17
CA ASN A 701 13.54 -22.60 -5.40
C ASN A 701 12.88 -21.44 -6.14
N GLN A 702 13.55 -20.28 -6.16
CA GLN A 702 13.10 -19.13 -6.94
C GLN A 702 12.87 -19.56 -8.38
N PHE A 703 11.80 -19.11 -9.03
CA PHE A 703 11.63 -19.37 -10.45
C PHE A 703 11.94 -18.11 -11.25
N PHE A 704 12.70 -18.29 -12.32
CA PHE A 704 12.97 -17.22 -13.28
C PHE A 704 13.27 -17.76 -14.66
N SER A 705 13.18 -16.90 -15.65
CA SER A 705 13.41 -17.24 -17.05
C SER A 705 14.87 -16.96 -17.39
N ILE A 706 15.53 -17.93 -18.02
CA ILE A 706 16.85 -17.79 -18.61
C ILE A 706 16.76 -18.09 -20.10
N SER A 707 17.76 -17.65 -20.88
CA SER A 707 17.83 -17.94 -22.32
C SER A 707 17.85 -19.45 -22.55
N ALA A 708 17.05 -19.92 -23.48
CA ALA A 708 17.09 -21.32 -23.93
C ALA A 708 18.14 -21.49 -25.04
N PRO A 709 18.75 -22.68 -25.17
CA PRO A 709 19.57 -22.97 -26.34
C PRO A 709 18.76 -22.78 -27.62
N TRP A 710 19.32 -22.08 -28.60
CA TRP A 710 18.62 -21.69 -29.83
C TRP A 710 18.13 -22.90 -30.66
N GLU A 711 18.80 -24.07 -30.52
CA GLU A 711 18.43 -25.33 -31.17
C GLU A 711 17.05 -25.85 -30.73
N THR A 712 16.53 -25.37 -29.59
CA THR A 712 15.20 -25.75 -29.10
C THR A 712 14.06 -25.06 -29.86
N GLY A 713 14.35 -24.01 -30.65
CA GLY A 713 13.38 -23.16 -31.29
C GLY A 713 12.59 -22.28 -30.32
N LEU A 714 13.00 -22.23 -29.03
CA LEU A 714 12.40 -21.44 -27.97
C LEU A 714 13.41 -20.37 -27.51
N ARG A 715 12.92 -19.22 -27.09
CA ARG A 715 13.79 -18.13 -26.62
C ARG A 715 14.23 -18.33 -25.19
N ASN A 716 13.34 -18.81 -24.34
CA ASN A 716 13.56 -18.90 -22.90
C ASN A 716 13.16 -20.23 -22.34
N ARG A 717 13.74 -20.57 -21.18
CA ARG A 717 13.31 -21.68 -20.32
C ARG A 717 13.23 -21.20 -18.88
N TYR A 718 12.30 -21.77 -18.12
CA TYR A 718 12.23 -21.51 -16.68
C TYR A 718 13.13 -22.45 -15.90
N VAL A 719 13.65 -21.94 -14.81
CA VAL A 719 14.46 -22.70 -13.83
C VAL A 719 13.94 -22.45 -12.41
N ASN A 720 14.07 -23.46 -11.55
CA ASN A 720 13.90 -23.30 -10.11
C ASN A 720 15.28 -23.32 -9.47
N ALA A 721 15.78 -22.16 -9.09
CA ALA A 721 17.06 -22.05 -8.40
C ALA A 721 17.09 -20.76 -7.55
N GLY A 722 18.19 -20.57 -6.85
CA GLY A 722 18.40 -19.37 -6.07
C GLY A 722 17.84 -19.44 -4.65
N ASN A 723 18.43 -18.60 -3.82
CA ASN A 723 18.10 -18.44 -2.42
C ASN A 723 18.25 -16.97 -2.04
N VAL A 724 17.15 -16.32 -1.68
CA VAL A 724 17.11 -14.95 -1.18
C VAL A 724 16.93 -14.99 0.33
N GLU A 725 17.84 -14.38 1.04
CA GLU A 725 17.84 -14.27 2.49
C GLU A 725 17.46 -12.85 2.95
N ASN A 726 16.58 -12.74 3.93
CA ASN A 726 16.32 -11.52 4.68
C ASN A 726 16.51 -11.82 6.17
N GLN A 727 17.26 -10.98 6.87
CA GLN A 727 17.40 -11.05 8.32
C GLN A 727 17.36 -9.65 8.93
N GLY A 728 16.89 -9.55 10.17
CA GLY A 728 16.77 -8.24 10.77
C GLY A 728 16.21 -8.22 12.18
N PHE A 729 16.09 -6.99 12.68
CA PHE A 729 15.56 -6.69 14.01
C PHE A 729 14.41 -5.70 13.89
N GLU A 730 13.37 -5.93 14.68
CA GLU A 730 12.25 -5.02 14.85
C GLU A 730 12.15 -4.65 16.33
N ILE A 731 11.97 -3.36 16.61
CA ILE A 731 11.82 -2.82 17.97
C ILE A 731 10.57 -1.96 17.97
N GLY A 732 9.66 -2.23 18.90
CA GLY A 732 8.52 -1.39 19.24
C GLY A 732 8.65 -0.95 20.69
N LEU A 733 8.56 0.36 20.95
CA LEU A 733 8.54 0.93 22.29
C LEU A 733 7.31 1.82 22.40
N GLY A 734 6.45 1.51 23.37
CA GLY A 734 5.28 2.32 23.71
C GLY A 734 5.43 2.86 25.14
N TRP A 735 5.17 4.13 25.32
CA TRP A 735 5.03 4.72 26.65
C TRP A 735 3.73 5.48 26.71
N HIS A 736 2.93 5.23 27.73
CA HIS A 736 1.69 5.96 27.98
C HIS A 736 1.56 6.23 29.47
N ASN A 737 1.26 7.45 29.80
CA ASN A 737 1.09 7.88 31.18
C ASN A 737 0.08 9.04 31.28
N GLN A 738 -0.77 8.92 32.29
CA GLN A 738 -1.62 10.01 32.74
C GLN A 738 -0.92 10.72 33.89
N PHE A 739 -0.48 11.93 33.69
CA PHE A 739 0.25 12.71 34.69
C PHE A 739 -0.68 13.43 35.67
N THR A 740 -1.84 13.88 35.15
CA THR A 740 -2.90 14.52 35.93
C THR A 740 -4.26 14.13 35.34
N ASP A 741 -5.36 14.43 36.03
CA ASP A 741 -6.73 14.22 35.50
C ASP A 741 -7.01 14.94 34.18
N HIS A 742 -6.14 15.87 33.79
CA HIS A 742 -6.31 16.69 32.59
C HIS A 742 -5.20 16.53 31.57
N PHE A 743 -4.11 15.83 31.88
CA PHE A 743 -2.96 15.72 31.00
C PHE A 743 -2.47 14.28 30.88
N SER A 744 -2.49 13.74 29.68
CA SER A 744 -1.89 12.45 29.34
C SER A 744 -0.94 12.59 28.14
N TRP A 745 0.07 11.74 28.10
CA TRP A 745 1.01 11.61 27.01
C TRP A 745 1.20 10.16 26.66
N SER A 746 1.08 9.85 25.38
CA SER A 746 1.48 8.56 24.82
C SER A 746 2.48 8.77 23.67
N THR A 747 3.48 7.91 23.61
CA THR A 747 4.49 7.91 22.57
C THR A 747 4.77 6.49 22.11
N ASN A 748 4.89 6.30 20.81
CA ASN A 748 5.21 5.01 20.19
C ASN A 748 6.39 5.18 19.24
N PHE A 749 7.45 4.43 19.46
CA PHE A 749 8.62 4.39 18.60
C PHE A 749 8.76 3.02 17.97
N ASN A 750 8.82 3.00 16.63
CA ASN A 750 9.01 1.82 15.82
C ASN A 750 10.37 1.92 15.10
N PHE A 751 11.16 0.87 15.19
CA PHE A 751 12.44 0.73 14.51
C PHE A 751 12.50 -0.62 13.82
N ALA A 752 13.00 -0.65 12.59
CA ALA A 752 13.25 -1.89 11.86
C ALA A 752 14.57 -1.78 11.08
N TYR A 753 15.41 -2.78 11.23
CA TYR A 753 16.59 -3.01 10.40
C TYR A 753 16.38 -4.27 9.59
N ASN A 754 16.59 -4.22 8.27
CA ASN A 754 16.55 -5.37 7.39
C ASN A 754 17.80 -5.44 6.52
N GLN A 755 18.41 -6.61 6.47
CA GLN A 755 19.49 -6.94 5.55
C GLN A 755 19.00 -8.03 4.59
N ASN A 756 18.97 -7.70 3.31
CA ASN A 756 18.72 -8.65 2.24
C ASN A 756 20.04 -9.16 1.66
N LYS A 757 20.09 -10.42 1.24
CA LYS A 757 21.25 -11.01 0.57
C LYS A 757 20.80 -12.09 -0.43
N ILE A 758 21.39 -12.08 -1.61
CA ILE A 758 21.29 -13.16 -2.59
C ILE A 758 22.35 -14.20 -2.20
N ILE A 759 21.92 -15.36 -1.72
CA ILE A 759 22.82 -16.42 -1.24
C ILE A 759 23.26 -17.31 -2.39
N GLU A 760 22.38 -17.52 -3.37
CA GLU A 760 22.59 -18.46 -4.47
C GLU A 760 21.77 -18.01 -5.68
N LEU A 761 22.33 -18.11 -6.86
CA LEU A 761 21.68 -18.05 -8.16
C LEU A 761 21.97 -19.33 -8.94
N VAL A 762 21.83 -19.33 -10.27
CA VAL A 762 22.20 -20.45 -11.14
C VAL A 762 23.59 -20.24 -11.76
N ASP A 763 24.33 -21.30 -11.95
CA ASP A 763 25.67 -21.24 -12.53
C ASP A 763 25.67 -20.67 -13.97
N GLU A 764 24.53 -20.80 -14.70
CA GLU A 764 24.35 -20.26 -16.05
C GLU A 764 24.24 -18.73 -16.11
N LEU A 765 24.21 -18.04 -14.95
CA LEU A 765 24.15 -16.57 -14.85
C LEU A 765 25.39 -16.03 -14.09
N PRO A 766 26.61 -16.19 -14.58
CA PRO A 766 27.82 -15.75 -13.87
C PRO A 766 27.84 -14.21 -13.67
N ASP A 767 27.24 -13.45 -14.61
CA ASP A 767 27.15 -11.99 -14.53
C ASP A 767 25.95 -11.50 -13.71
N GLY A 768 25.10 -12.42 -13.24
CA GLY A 768 23.89 -12.13 -12.48
C GLY A 768 22.64 -12.03 -13.36
N LEU A 769 21.50 -11.82 -12.72
CA LEU A 769 20.20 -11.64 -13.36
C LEU A 769 19.81 -10.17 -13.35
N THR A 770 19.60 -9.59 -14.53
CA THR A 770 19.04 -8.25 -14.65
C THR A 770 17.55 -8.27 -14.29
N LEU A 771 17.19 -7.63 -13.19
CA LEU A 771 15.81 -7.50 -12.74
C LEU A 771 15.08 -6.35 -13.44
N ALA A 772 15.78 -5.25 -13.67
CA ALA A 772 15.25 -4.08 -14.38
C ALA A 772 16.37 -3.34 -15.09
N ASP A 773 16.06 -2.72 -16.24
CA ASP A 773 16.98 -1.93 -17.08
C ASP A 773 16.35 -0.58 -17.39
N TYR A 774 17.07 0.50 -17.13
CA TYR A 774 16.63 1.90 -17.28
C TYR A 774 17.45 2.69 -18.29
N GLY A 775 18.00 2.02 -19.31
CA GLY A 775 18.78 2.71 -20.36
C GLY A 775 20.19 3.08 -19.91
N GLY A 776 20.95 2.12 -19.35
CA GLY A 776 22.31 2.27 -18.87
C GLY A 776 22.45 2.28 -17.35
N ALA A 777 21.35 2.16 -16.65
CA ALA A 777 21.31 1.80 -15.24
C ALA A 777 20.51 0.49 -15.10
N LYS A 778 21.03 -0.46 -14.36
CA LYS A 778 20.44 -1.80 -14.20
C LYS A 778 20.40 -2.19 -12.75
N VAL A 779 19.29 -2.80 -12.33
CA VAL A 779 19.23 -3.55 -11.07
C VAL A 779 19.64 -4.99 -11.38
N ILE A 780 20.75 -5.41 -10.84
CA ILE A 780 21.34 -6.73 -11.14
C ILE A 780 21.44 -7.53 -9.84
N LEU A 781 20.82 -8.70 -9.86
CA LEU A 781 20.94 -9.68 -8.78
C LEU A 781 22.20 -10.52 -9.02
N LYS A 782 23.16 -10.44 -8.10
CA LYS A 782 24.39 -11.25 -8.10
C LYS A 782 24.50 -12.08 -6.83
N GLU A 783 25.09 -13.23 -6.91
CA GLU A 783 25.42 -14.03 -5.72
C GLU A 783 26.32 -13.24 -4.77
N GLY A 784 25.97 -13.23 -3.49
CA GLY A 784 26.65 -12.41 -2.47
C GLY A 784 26.18 -10.96 -2.38
N GLY A 785 25.49 -10.43 -3.40
CA GLY A 785 24.92 -9.09 -3.46
C GLY A 785 23.55 -8.95 -2.79
N HIS A 786 22.86 -7.80 -3.04
CA HIS A 786 21.55 -7.47 -2.48
C HIS A 786 20.47 -7.45 -3.58
N TYR A 787 19.20 -7.54 -3.18
CA TYR A 787 18.08 -7.53 -4.11
C TYR A 787 17.90 -6.21 -4.90
N GLY A 788 18.47 -5.11 -4.43
CA GLY A 788 18.36 -3.79 -5.05
C GLY A 788 19.69 -3.23 -5.53
N ASP A 789 20.69 -4.06 -5.78
CA ASP A 789 22.01 -3.59 -6.21
C ASP A 789 21.93 -2.88 -7.57
N LEU A 790 22.23 -1.57 -7.55
CA LEU A 790 22.16 -0.68 -8.72
C LEU A 790 23.55 -0.56 -9.35
N PHE A 791 23.58 -0.83 -10.64
CA PHE A 791 24.75 -0.68 -11.51
C PHE A 791 24.44 0.37 -12.57
N VAL A 792 25.35 1.30 -12.77
CA VAL A 792 25.11 2.48 -13.62
C VAL A 792 26.26 2.75 -14.58
N ARG A 793 25.89 3.30 -15.76
CA ARG A 793 26.88 3.78 -16.72
C ARG A 793 27.71 4.91 -16.11
N GLN A 794 29.02 4.82 -16.27
CA GLN A 794 29.99 5.77 -15.76
C GLN A 794 30.67 6.56 -16.88
N ILE A 795 31.32 7.64 -16.51
CA ILE A 795 32.31 8.34 -17.36
C ILE A 795 33.58 7.52 -17.35
N LYS A 796 34.17 7.29 -18.53
CA LYS A 796 35.47 6.62 -18.64
C LYS A 796 36.58 7.47 -18.01
N ARG A 797 37.51 6.82 -17.32
CA ARG A 797 38.65 7.47 -16.66
C ARG A 797 39.96 6.80 -17.09
N ASP A 798 41.04 7.58 -17.10
CA ASP A 798 42.38 7.07 -17.28
C ASP A 798 42.90 6.33 -15.99
N ASP A 799 44.09 5.78 -16.05
CA ASP A 799 44.74 5.08 -14.93
C ASP A 799 44.98 5.95 -13.70
N ASN A 800 44.92 7.29 -13.83
CA ASN A 800 45.04 8.27 -12.75
C ASN A 800 43.66 8.71 -12.20
N GLY A 801 42.57 8.14 -12.70
CA GLY A 801 41.20 8.46 -12.29
C GLY A 801 40.61 9.74 -12.93
N LYS A 802 41.26 10.32 -13.95
CA LYS A 802 40.77 11.51 -14.65
C LYS A 802 39.82 11.13 -15.78
N PRO A 803 38.76 11.89 -16.00
CA PRO A 803 37.82 11.68 -17.10
C PRO A 803 38.54 11.69 -18.46
N LEU A 804 38.26 10.70 -19.31
CA LEU A 804 38.69 10.69 -20.69
C LEU A 804 37.84 11.68 -21.50
N VAL A 805 38.55 12.46 -22.35
CA VAL A 805 37.93 13.49 -23.19
C VAL A 805 37.83 12.95 -24.63
N SER A 806 36.68 13.14 -25.29
CA SER A 806 36.49 12.80 -26.68
C SER A 806 37.11 13.86 -27.61
N GLU A 807 37.19 13.57 -28.92
CA GLU A 807 37.65 14.55 -29.92
C GLU A 807 36.77 15.82 -29.96
N SER A 808 35.51 15.71 -29.57
CA SER A 808 34.59 16.86 -29.45
C SER A 808 34.78 17.70 -28.20
N GLY A 809 35.68 17.32 -27.28
CA GLY A 809 35.89 18.00 -26.01
C GLY A 809 34.89 17.60 -24.89
N ALA A 810 34.05 16.60 -25.15
CA ALA A 810 33.09 16.09 -24.17
C ALA A 810 33.65 14.87 -23.38
N PRO A 811 33.12 14.52 -22.21
CA PRO A 811 33.52 13.30 -21.51
C PRO A 811 33.13 12.05 -22.30
N GLN A 812 33.97 11.00 -22.22
CA GLN A 812 33.65 9.71 -22.82
C GLN A 812 32.85 8.85 -21.84
N LEU A 813 31.76 8.21 -22.34
CA LEU A 813 30.94 7.30 -21.55
C LEU A 813 31.46 5.85 -21.63
N GLY A 814 31.23 5.10 -20.54
CA GLY A 814 31.36 3.65 -20.51
C GLY A 814 30.31 2.96 -21.37
N GLY A 815 30.51 1.67 -21.62
CA GLY A 815 29.50 0.81 -22.25
C GLY A 815 28.28 0.58 -21.36
N ASP A 816 27.36 -0.24 -21.84
CA ASP A 816 26.19 -0.73 -21.12
C ASP A 816 26.23 -2.24 -20.84
N GLY A 817 27.35 -2.88 -21.18
CA GLY A 817 27.68 -4.22 -20.73
C GLY A 817 27.82 -4.28 -19.22
N ILE A 818 27.46 -5.39 -18.59
CA ILE A 818 27.48 -5.51 -17.13
C ILE A 818 28.88 -5.24 -16.55
N GLU A 819 29.91 -5.60 -17.30
CA GLU A 819 31.33 -5.39 -16.96
C GLU A 819 31.76 -3.91 -16.99
N ASP A 820 31.07 -3.09 -17.79
CA ASP A 820 31.35 -1.65 -17.93
C ASP A 820 30.62 -0.80 -16.88
N LEU A 821 29.59 -1.37 -16.25
CA LEU A 821 28.75 -0.65 -15.28
C LEU A 821 29.40 -0.58 -13.90
N LYS A 822 29.26 0.56 -13.26
CA LYS A 822 29.72 0.82 -11.90
C LYS A 822 28.64 0.47 -10.87
N TYR A 823 28.98 -0.33 -9.88
CA TYR A 823 28.14 -0.54 -8.71
C TYR A 823 28.07 0.73 -7.85
N VAL A 824 26.88 1.19 -7.50
CA VAL A 824 26.67 2.44 -6.74
C VAL A 824 25.91 2.23 -5.43
N GLY A 825 25.45 1.03 -5.14
CA GLY A 825 24.79 0.68 -3.88
C GLY A 825 23.44 -0.01 -4.04
N ASP A 826 22.83 -0.35 -2.91
CA ASP A 826 21.50 -0.96 -2.82
C ASP A 826 20.42 0.12 -2.79
N MET A 827 19.36 -0.04 -3.56
CA MET A 827 18.21 0.88 -3.60
C MET A 827 17.31 0.78 -2.36
N ASN A 828 17.39 -0.32 -1.59
CA ASN A 828 16.54 -0.52 -0.42
C ASN A 828 17.14 0.15 0.82
N ALA A 829 16.31 0.90 1.54
CA ALA A 829 16.67 1.44 2.85
C ALA A 829 16.90 0.29 3.85
N LYS A 830 18.00 0.35 4.60
CA LYS A 830 18.33 -0.65 5.62
C LYS A 830 17.57 -0.45 6.92
N VAL A 831 17.26 0.81 7.26
CA VAL A 831 16.55 1.18 8.49
C VAL A 831 15.30 1.98 8.17
N ASN A 832 14.21 1.60 8.82
CA ASN A 832 12.96 2.36 8.81
C ASN A 832 12.55 2.65 10.26
N MET A 833 12.18 3.90 10.53
CA MET A 833 11.77 4.34 11.86
C MET A 833 10.48 5.16 11.77
N GLY A 834 9.68 5.09 12.84
CA GLY A 834 8.51 5.93 13.02
C GLY A 834 8.36 6.31 14.49
N TRP A 835 8.09 7.57 14.76
CA TRP A 835 7.92 8.07 16.11
C TRP A 835 6.64 8.91 16.20
N THR A 836 5.62 8.30 16.82
CA THR A 836 4.31 8.92 17.04
C THR A 836 4.24 9.46 18.46
N ASN A 837 3.72 10.68 18.62
CA ASN A 837 3.44 11.28 19.92
C ASN A 837 2.02 11.82 19.93
N THR A 838 1.30 11.57 21.03
CA THR A 838 -0.04 12.09 21.26
C THR A 838 -0.12 12.67 22.66
N PHE A 839 -0.55 13.92 22.74
CA PHE A 839 -0.75 14.67 23.97
C PHE A 839 -2.23 15.02 24.09
N HIS A 840 -2.82 14.71 25.23
CA HIS A 840 -4.16 15.17 25.55
C HIS A 840 -4.09 16.15 26.72
N TYR A 841 -4.70 17.31 26.56
CA TYR A 841 -4.86 18.30 27.61
C TYR A 841 -6.32 18.79 27.65
N LYS A 842 -7.10 18.29 28.62
CA LYS A 842 -8.56 18.47 28.68
C LYS A 842 -9.20 18.00 27.36
N ASP A 843 -9.82 18.93 26.63
CA ASP A 843 -10.48 18.69 25.35
C ASP A 843 -9.55 18.87 24.13
N PHE A 844 -8.29 19.30 24.36
CA PHE A 844 -7.31 19.45 23.30
C PHE A 844 -6.51 18.16 23.08
N THR A 845 -6.26 17.84 21.82
CA THR A 845 -5.40 16.75 21.38
C THR A 845 -4.35 17.29 20.42
N LEU A 846 -3.08 17.00 20.67
CA LEU A 846 -1.98 17.21 19.73
C LEU A 846 -1.37 15.86 19.40
N SER A 847 -1.31 15.50 18.12
CA SER A 847 -0.65 14.27 17.65
C SER A 847 0.30 14.59 16.50
N PHE A 848 1.47 13.96 16.48
CA PHE A 848 2.37 14.03 15.33
C PHE A 848 3.14 12.73 15.12
N LEU A 849 3.51 12.47 13.86
CA LEU A 849 4.34 11.35 13.42
C LEU A 849 5.56 11.87 12.66
N ILE A 850 6.74 11.52 13.15
CA ILE A 850 7.99 11.69 12.43
C ILE A 850 8.41 10.33 11.90
N ASP A 851 8.67 10.21 10.60
CA ASP A 851 9.24 9.00 10.02
C ASP A 851 10.62 9.27 9.42
N ALA A 852 11.45 8.22 9.43
CA ALA A 852 12.80 8.27 8.87
C ALA A 852 13.13 6.96 8.15
N LYS A 853 13.83 7.10 7.05
CA LYS A 853 14.49 6.02 6.31
C LYS A 853 15.98 6.31 6.25
N VAL A 854 16.83 5.31 6.52
CA VAL A 854 18.29 5.47 6.51
C VAL A 854 18.91 4.47 5.54
N GLY A 855 19.75 4.98 4.67
CA GLY A 855 20.38 4.24 3.58
C GLY A 855 19.44 4.06 2.39
N GLY A 856 19.91 3.30 1.42
CA GLY A 856 19.29 3.16 0.12
C GLY A 856 19.79 4.17 -0.90
N LYS A 857 19.60 3.87 -2.18
CA LYS A 857 19.92 4.76 -3.30
C LYS A 857 18.67 5.05 -4.13
N VAL A 858 18.59 6.27 -4.65
CA VAL A 858 17.58 6.68 -5.63
C VAL A 858 18.28 7.26 -6.85
N MET A 859 17.72 7.00 -8.01
CA MET A 859 18.23 7.51 -9.27
C MET A 859 17.19 8.40 -9.94
N SER A 860 17.62 9.54 -10.49
CA SER A 860 16.76 10.49 -11.20
C SER A 860 17.12 10.60 -12.69
N THR A 861 16.30 10.04 -13.56
CA THR A 861 16.36 10.30 -15.00
C THR A 861 15.79 11.67 -15.31
N THR A 862 14.93 12.21 -14.44
CA THR A 862 14.43 13.59 -14.55
C THR A 862 15.58 14.58 -14.50
N GLU A 863 16.42 14.54 -13.46
CA GLU A 863 17.58 15.43 -13.34
C GLU A 863 18.56 15.31 -14.52
N ALA A 864 18.80 14.06 -14.98
CA ALA A 864 19.63 13.82 -16.16
C ALA A 864 19.06 14.51 -17.41
N THR A 865 17.74 14.45 -17.58
CA THR A 865 17.09 15.09 -18.73
C THR A 865 17.08 16.61 -18.62
N LEU A 866 16.85 17.16 -17.41
CA LEU A 866 16.92 18.60 -17.21
C LEU A 866 18.31 19.16 -17.53
N ASP A 867 19.37 18.41 -17.23
CA ASP A 867 20.74 18.78 -17.60
C ASP A 867 20.95 18.75 -19.11
N GLY A 868 20.62 17.64 -19.76
CA GLY A 868 20.77 17.50 -21.21
C GLY A 868 20.02 18.57 -22.02
N TRP A 869 18.84 18.99 -21.47
CA TRP A 869 18.01 20.04 -22.06
C TRP A 869 18.45 21.47 -21.72
N GLY A 870 19.46 21.63 -20.84
CA GLY A 870 19.94 22.95 -20.41
C GLY A 870 18.96 23.76 -19.57
N VAL A 871 17.99 23.09 -18.93
CA VAL A 871 16.93 23.71 -18.10
C VAL A 871 17.18 23.58 -16.60
N SER A 872 18.16 22.79 -16.16
CA SER A 872 18.51 22.65 -14.75
C SER A 872 19.25 23.87 -14.19
N GLU A 873 19.09 24.13 -12.85
CA GLU A 873 19.85 25.17 -12.14
C GLU A 873 21.35 25.02 -12.34
N ARG A 874 21.88 23.77 -12.26
CA ARG A 874 23.33 23.53 -12.38
C ARG A 874 23.86 23.77 -13.80
N SER A 875 23.08 23.51 -14.86
CA SER A 875 23.44 23.85 -16.23
C SER A 875 23.51 25.36 -16.44
N GLY A 876 22.63 26.12 -15.77
CA GLY A 876 22.68 27.59 -15.75
C GLY A 876 23.91 28.14 -15.02
N ALA A 877 24.17 27.63 -13.83
CA ALA A 877 25.35 28.00 -13.02
C ALA A 877 26.68 27.69 -13.74
N ALA A 878 26.75 26.56 -14.43
CA ALA A 878 27.95 26.21 -15.23
C ALA A 878 28.18 27.19 -16.37
N ARG A 879 27.14 27.68 -17.08
CA ARG A 879 27.23 28.70 -18.12
C ARG A 879 27.64 30.06 -17.53
N ASP A 880 27.16 30.46 -16.39
CA ASP A 880 27.62 31.66 -15.71
C ASP A 880 29.10 31.56 -15.31
N ALA A 881 29.58 30.37 -14.94
CA ALA A 881 31.00 30.10 -14.65
C ALA A 881 31.86 29.93 -15.93
N GLY A 882 31.25 29.77 -17.12
CA GLY A 882 31.92 29.54 -18.40
C GLY A 882 32.58 28.17 -18.56
N LYS A 883 32.47 27.28 -17.57
CA LYS A 883 33.03 25.91 -17.58
C LYS A 883 32.41 25.01 -16.55
N VAL A 884 32.53 23.70 -16.77
CA VAL A 884 32.33 22.65 -15.77
C VAL A 884 33.69 22.08 -15.40
N VAL A 885 34.01 22.02 -14.13
CA VAL A 885 35.20 21.30 -13.66
C VAL A 885 34.75 20.00 -13.02
N PHE A 886 35.08 18.88 -13.65
CA PHE A 886 34.74 17.56 -13.17
C PHE A 886 36.01 16.72 -12.99
N GLU A 887 36.29 16.27 -11.77
CA GLU A 887 37.46 15.49 -11.38
C GLU A 887 38.79 16.07 -11.92
N GLY A 888 38.91 17.40 -11.86
CA GLY A 888 40.11 18.13 -12.28
C GLY A 888 40.25 18.45 -13.78
N VAL A 889 39.28 18.01 -14.61
CA VAL A 889 39.21 18.32 -16.03
C VAL A 889 38.14 19.40 -16.28
N SER A 890 38.46 20.40 -17.14
CA SER A 890 37.55 21.48 -17.50
C SER A 890 36.85 21.15 -18.80
N PHE A 891 35.54 21.33 -18.86
CA PHE A 891 34.69 21.10 -20.03
C PHE A 891 33.87 22.34 -20.34
N ASP A 892 33.47 22.50 -21.60
CA ASP A 892 32.40 23.41 -21.99
C ASP A 892 31.08 22.95 -21.39
N PRO A 893 30.24 23.83 -20.80
CA PRO A 893 29.00 23.44 -20.16
C PRO A 893 28.03 22.68 -21.08
N GLN A 894 27.85 23.13 -22.32
CA GLN A 894 26.93 22.46 -23.22
C GLN A 894 27.47 21.10 -23.68
N GLN A 895 28.76 21.01 -24.04
CA GLN A 895 29.40 19.74 -24.40
C GLN A 895 29.34 18.73 -23.28
N PHE A 896 29.59 19.18 -22.03
CA PHE A 896 29.52 18.31 -20.86
C PHE A 896 28.10 17.77 -20.66
N TYR A 897 27.13 18.66 -20.48
CA TYR A 897 25.76 18.25 -20.13
C TYR A 897 25.01 17.57 -21.28
N SER A 898 25.34 17.81 -22.54
CA SER A 898 24.76 17.08 -23.66
C SER A 898 25.17 15.62 -23.74
N VAL A 899 26.28 15.25 -23.09
CA VAL A 899 26.77 13.86 -23.01
C VAL A 899 26.46 13.20 -21.69
N VAL A 900 26.67 13.91 -20.56
CA VAL A 900 26.40 13.31 -19.25
C VAL A 900 24.92 13.31 -18.90
N GLY A 901 24.11 14.21 -19.48
CA GLY A 901 22.67 14.30 -19.35
C GLY A 901 21.92 13.59 -20.48
N ALA A 902 20.62 13.36 -20.26
CA ALA A 902 19.76 12.72 -21.24
C ALA A 902 19.15 13.77 -22.19
N THR A 903 19.42 13.70 -23.48
CA THR A 903 18.84 14.60 -24.51
C THR A 903 17.56 14.04 -25.12
N ASN A 904 17.35 12.74 -25.05
CA ASN A 904 16.12 12.05 -25.43
C ASN A 904 15.97 10.74 -24.62
N PHE A 905 14.84 10.07 -24.75
CA PHE A 905 14.55 8.84 -24.01
C PHE A 905 15.44 7.63 -24.38
N ASN A 906 16.10 7.69 -25.56
CA ASN A 906 17.06 6.67 -26.03
C ASN A 906 18.53 7.10 -25.84
N SER A 907 18.78 8.32 -25.31
CA SER A 907 20.15 8.80 -25.18
C SER A 907 20.95 7.97 -24.16
N GLN A 908 22.20 7.77 -24.47
CA GLN A 908 23.18 7.28 -23.50
C GLN A 908 23.65 8.47 -22.66
N TYR A 909 23.70 8.32 -21.34
CA TYR A 909 24.13 9.36 -20.42
C TYR A 909 24.86 8.77 -19.21
N ALA A 910 25.55 9.61 -18.44
CA ALA A 910 26.31 9.18 -17.27
C ALA A 910 25.40 9.04 -16.04
N ASN A 911 24.71 7.89 -15.92
CA ASN A 911 23.81 7.64 -14.80
C ASN A 911 24.45 7.81 -13.43
N GLU A 912 25.79 7.61 -13.29
CA GLU A 912 26.52 7.76 -12.01
C GLU A 912 26.35 9.15 -11.38
N LEU A 913 26.10 10.20 -12.18
CA LEU A 913 25.93 11.56 -11.68
C LEU A 913 24.55 11.87 -11.13
N TYR A 914 23.61 10.94 -11.28
CA TYR A 914 22.18 11.12 -10.95
C TYR A 914 21.69 10.13 -9.91
N VAL A 915 22.61 9.53 -9.17
CA VAL A 915 22.32 8.65 -8.04
C VAL A 915 22.56 9.40 -6.73
N TYR A 916 21.56 9.41 -5.86
CA TYR A 916 21.55 10.13 -4.60
C TYR A 916 21.31 9.18 -3.42
N ASP A 917 21.65 9.61 -2.21
CA ASP A 917 21.30 8.87 -1.00
C ASP A 917 19.80 9.03 -0.70
N ALA A 918 19.12 7.93 -0.39
CA ALA A 918 17.67 7.92 -0.11
C ALA A 918 17.35 8.25 1.36
N THR A 919 18.36 8.50 2.19
CA THR A 919 18.16 8.85 3.59
C THR A 919 17.32 10.11 3.72
N ASN A 920 16.27 10.00 4.53
CA ASN A 920 15.38 11.14 4.80
C ASN A 920 14.71 11.03 6.16
N VAL A 921 14.35 12.20 6.70
CA VAL A 921 13.59 12.38 7.94
C VAL A 921 12.54 13.44 7.70
N ARG A 922 11.26 13.13 7.96
CA ARG A 922 10.15 14.06 7.68
C ARG A 922 9.10 14.11 8.79
N LEU A 923 8.42 15.24 8.89
CA LEU A 923 7.15 15.35 9.62
C LEU A 923 6.04 14.81 8.72
N ARG A 924 5.65 13.54 9.00
CA ARG A 924 4.70 12.80 8.17
C ARG A 924 3.27 13.22 8.43
N GLU A 925 2.89 13.31 9.71
CA GLU A 925 1.54 13.63 10.15
C GLU A 925 1.59 14.64 11.30
N LEU A 926 0.62 15.55 11.33
CA LEU A 926 0.36 16.49 12.43
C LEU A 926 -1.16 16.68 12.55
N SER A 927 -1.68 16.55 13.78
CA SER A 927 -3.09 16.82 14.09
C SER A 927 -3.18 17.66 15.35
N ILE A 928 -4.01 18.69 15.31
CA ILE A 928 -4.36 19.54 16.47
C ILE A 928 -5.89 19.56 16.55
N GLY A 929 -6.44 18.86 17.54
CA GLY A 929 -7.86 18.66 17.70
C GLY A 929 -8.43 19.29 18.95
N TYR A 930 -9.72 19.61 18.89
CA TYR A 930 -10.53 20.01 20.02
C TYR A 930 -11.87 19.28 20.02
N THR A 931 -12.26 18.75 21.18
CA THR A 931 -13.53 18.05 21.37
C THR A 931 -14.55 18.99 21.99
N PHE A 932 -15.55 19.42 21.22
CA PHE A 932 -16.70 20.17 21.71
C PHE A 932 -17.68 19.19 22.34
N ARG A 933 -17.77 19.23 23.69
CA ARG A 933 -18.67 18.34 24.43
C ARG A 933 -20.06 18.92 24.45
N ASN A 934 -21.06 18.04 24.45
CA ASN A 934 -22.48 18.39 24.57
C ASN A 934 -22.91 19.47 23.57
N LEU A 935 -22.55 19.31 22.30
CA LEU A 935 -22.84 20.25 21.23
C LEU A 935 -24.36 20.54 21.16
N PHE A 936 -24.74 21.83 21.18
CA PHE A 936 -26.13 22.31 21.18
C PHE A 936 -27.02 21.75 22.31
N GLY A 937 -26.46 21.24 23.39
CA GLY A 937 -27.24 20.69 24.52
C GLY A 937 -27.87 19.30 24.26
N ILE A 938 -27.51 18.63 23.18
CA ILE A 938 -28.10 17.32 22.80
C ILE A 938 -27.26 16.12 23.28
N GLY A 939 -26.28 16.34 24.17
CA GLY A 939 -25.44 15.26 24.72
C GLY A 939 -24.47 14.63 23.71
N LYS A 940 -24.14 15.30 22.61
CA LYS A 940 -23.30 14.77 21.52
C LYS A 940 -21.98 15.52 21.43
N ASN A 941 -20.94 14.84 21.00
CA ASN A 941 -19.59 15.39 20.94
C ASN A 941 -19.17 15.59 19.48
N LEU A 942 -18.65 16.78 19.16
CA LEU A 942 -17.99 17.10 17.88
C LEU A 942 -16.49 17.17 18.11
N ASN A 943 -15.73 16.31 17.46
CA ASN A 943 -14.28 16.44 17.35
C ASN A 943 -13.94 17.22 16.07
N ALA A 944 -13.21 18.32 16.22
CA ALA A 944 -12.70 19.12 15.10
C ALA A 944 -11.18 19.20 15.20
N SER A 945 -10.47 18.80 14.14
CA SER A 945 -9.00 18.76 14.10
C SER A 945 -8.46 19.45 12.85
N ILE A 946 -7.46 20.30 13.02
CA ILE A 946 -6.60 20.76 11.93
C ILE A 946 -5.56 19.68 11.71
N ILE A 947 -5.43 19.23 10.46
CA ILE A 947 -4.56 18.12 10.08
C ILE A 947 -3.55 18.55 9.03
N GLY A 948 -2.37 17.94 9.07
CA GLY A 948 -1.33 18.13 8.06
C GLY A 948 -0.61 16.84 7.75
N ARG A 949 -0.21 16.66 6.49
CA ARG A 949 0.53 15.49 6.04
C ARG A 949 1.68 15.87 5.12
N ASN A 950 2.82 15.14 5.25
CA ASN A 950 4.06 15.37 4.50
C ASN A 950 4.52 16.85 4.55
N LEU A 951 4.44 17.49 5.73
CA LEU A 951 4.56 18.94 5.83
C LEU A 951 5.93 19.44 5.39
N PHE A 952 7.00 18.78 5.84
CA PHE A 952 8.37 19.11 5.44
C PHE A 952 9.37 17.99 5.80
N PHE A 953 10.53 18.03 5.16
CA PHE A 953 11.67 17.19 5.51
C PHE A 953 12.57 17.93 6.52
N PHE A 954 12.91 17.25 7.61
CA PHE A 954 14.01 17.69 8.48
C PHE A 954 15.36 17.45 7.80
N TYR A 955 15.46 16.36 7.02
CA TYR A 955 16.64 16.01 6.25
C TYR A 955 16.26 15.22 5.00
N LYS A 956 16.90 15.52 3.88
CA LYS A 956 16.99 14.69 2.67
C LYS A 956 18.20 15.10 1.84
N ASP A 957 18.83 14.15 1.16
CA ASP A 957 19.95 14.39 0.22
C ASP A 957 19.43 14.55 -1.22
N ALA A 958 18.53 13.69 -1.66
CA ALA A 958 17.98 13.69 -3.01
C ALA A 958 17.24 15.01 -3.34
N PRO A 959 17.36 15.55 -4.57
CA PRO A 959 16.62 16.76 -4.98
C PRO A 959 15.09 16.54 -5.02
N MET A 960 14.64 15.32 -5.32
CA MET A 960 13.23 14.89 -5.28
C MET A 960 12.87 14.24 -3.95
N ASP A 961 11.63 13.78 -3.81
CA ASP A 961 11.22 12.93 -2.67
C ASP A 961 11.86 11.54 -2.80
N PRO A 962 12.64 11.07 -1.84
CA PRO A 962 13.27 9.76 -1.90
C PRO A 962 12.30 8.57 -1.86
N ASP A 963 11.03 8.77 -1.52
CA ASP A 963 9.98 7.74 -1.58
C ASP A 963 9.41 7.56 -3.00
N VAL A 964 10.06 8.13 -4.02
CA VAL A 964 9.62 8.03 -5.40
C VAL A 964 9.58 6.58 -5.89
N SER A 965 8.58 6.27 -6.71
CA SER A 965 8.44 4.98 -7.36
C SER A 965 7.78 5.16 -8.74
N ALA A 966 8.38 4.59 -9.76
CA ALA A 966 7.81 4.58 -11.09
C ALA A 966 6.72 3.51 -11.27
N GLY A 967 6.65 2.51 -10.37
CA GLY A 967 5.65 1.44 -10.39
C GLY A 967 5.72 0.52 -9.19
N THR A 968 4.72 -0.36 -9.03
CA THR A 968 4.67 -1.34 -7.93
C THR A 968 5.42 -2.64 -8.22
N GLY A 969 5.87 -2.86 -9.46
CA GLY A 969 6.68 -4.02 -9.87
C GLY A 969 8.02 -4.10 -9.15
N ASN A 970 8.65 -5.26 -9.21
CA ASN A 970 9.98 -5.46 -8.63
C ASN A 970 11.02 -4.64 -9.42
N GLY A 971 11.87 -3.90 -8.71
CA GLY A 971 12.91 -3.06 -9.32
C GLY A 971 12.50 -1.61 -9.65
N TRP A 972 11.22 -1.22 -9.57
CA TRP A 972 10.76 0.12 -9.95
C TRP A 972 10.75 1.16 -8.80
N GLN A 973 11.07 0.76 -7.58
CA GLN A 973 11.19 1.66 -6.43
C GLN A 973 12.50 2.40 -6.47
N GLY A 974 12.51 3.69 -6.05
CA GLY A 974 13.71 4.53 -6.03
C GLY A 974 14.14 5.05 -7.39
N ILE A 975 13.28 4.95 -8.41
CA ILE A 975 13.51 5.51 -9.75
C ILE A 975 12.58 6.71 -9.93
N ASP A 976 13.18 7.88 -10.11
CA ASP A 976 12.49 9.10 -10.55
C ASP A 976 12.59 9.24 -12.06
N MET A 977 11.44 9.15 -12.72
CA MET A 977 11.28 9.26 -14.16
C MET A 977 10.10 10.18 -14.45
N PHE A 978 10.30 11.49 -14.40
CA PHE A 978 9.23 12.49 -14.47
C PHE A 978 8.04 12.14 -13.59
N ALA A 979 8.34 11.65 -12.41
CA ALA A 979 7.35 11.28 -11.42
C ALA A 979 6.56 12.50 -10.95
N LEU A 980 5.27 12.31 -10.61
CA LEU A 980 4.49 13.38 -10.00
C LEU A 980 5.19 13.82 -8.70
N PRO A 981 5.53 15.10 -8.54
CA PRO A 981 6.17 15.59 -7.33
C PRO A 981 5.31 15.32 -6.09
N SER A 982 5.97 15.03 -4.97
CA SER A 982 5.25 14.84 -3.72
C SER A 982 4.52 16.11 -3.29
N SER A 983 3.35 15.95 -2.70
CA SER A 983 2.52 17.02 -2.18
C SER A 983 2.52 17.03 -0.65
N ARG A 984 2.35 18.22 -0.08
CA ARG A 984 1.96 18.42 1.31
C ARG A 984 0.47 18.76 1.34
N SER A 985 -0.24 18.24 2.34
CA SER A 985 -1.64 18.59 2.54
C SER A 985 -1.89 19.18 3.92
N VAL A 986 -2.82 20.15 3.98
CA VAL A 986 -3.33 20.73 5.21
C VAL A 986 -4.85 20.79 5.11
N GLY A 987 -5.54 20.50 6.20
CA GLY A 987 -6.99 20.44 6.15
C GLY A 987 -7.67 20.40 7.50
N LEU A 988 -8.98 20.14 7.45
CA LEU A 988 -9.88 20.05 8.59
C LEU A 988 -10.53 18.64 8.59
N ASN A 989 -10.54 18.02 9.76
CA ASN A 989 -11.25 16.78 10.03
C ASN A 989 -12.33 17.01 11.09
N LEU A 990 -13.56 16.67 10.75
CA LEU A 990 -14.74 16.80 11.63
C LEU A 990 -15.35 15.42 11.87
N LYS A 991 -15.59 15.05 13.12
CA LYS A 991 -16.27 13.81 13.50
C LYS A 991 -17.36 14.09 14.49
N LEU A 992 -18.55 13.59 14.20
CA LEU A 992 -19.75 13.75 15.02
C LEU A 992 -20.40 12.38 15.24
N ASN A 993 -20.61 12.05 16.51
CA ASN A 993 -21.22 10.79 16.92
C ASN A 993 -22.55 11.06 17.62
N PHE A 994 -23.62 10.34 17.16
CA PHE A 994 -24.98 10.44 17.72
C PHE A 994 -25.39 9.18 18.44
#